data_139d2af8f6fb55899930ea77fec4ddd9
#
_entry.id   139d2af8f6fb55899930ea77fec4ddd9
#
_cell.length_a   1.000
_cell.length_b   1.000
_cell.length_c   1.000
_cell.angle_alpha   90.00
_cell.angle_beta   90.00
_cell.angle_gamma   90.00
#
_symmetry.space_group_name_H-M   'P 1'
#
loop_
_entity.id
_entity.type
_entity.pdbx_description
1 polymer ?
#
loop_
_entity_poly.entity_id
_entity_poly.type
_entity_poly.pdbx_seq_one_letter_code
_entity_poly.pdbx_strand_id
1 'polypeptide(L)'
;MRKLVLSSSVALALGLAGCGGSDETLSDIQAETEVQTPFSRIVFDPAAGNLNVPNDLLMLPGDDGFFDYTLNIPVADPTDFGDPQNALNVLDGWSTQHPFVIDVQTPPGTSLDASSLSAGVLLFEATLGLDQSDPDCAQITTPSAGCKLGDQLTFGVDYVLSLVDSNTISVVPLKPLKPAKGHMLVMTTALKDSSGKSVQGSTTWDSVRQDINTNPLSSDAQLSLQGLVNSLVNPLIGAGYAREEITYVSAFTTQSVANSLDTIKKVMVSEFAMRAAAGDQTAGQALPAIVVGDVDVAPTAMEALGLVSAEAVAGAIALGKQSLPPEAAPLIPLIDATDFSALQTCAGLTGTVTGQLAGQWGLVNDFAVEVSTGILAQAGPFCAAQRYEGNISLPYFLGVPSAENPLAPVNTFWKAACDSGIVLAGTPQEVLASESTTAGPNAVLCSGLGLADVRVNGEMLDSARNITKFNPFPQPNGGNMGNETLDVQVTVPNPAVAGALGFPITMPEAGWPVVILAHGITSQKEDMLAITGTLSLAGIATIAIDQPLHGSRGFDLNGDGIDELNATTVSATHYMNLASLPTARDNLRQSVSDLLGLRLGLNAVVDTTAAQNVKFDTSRVSIMGVSLGAITGGNFAAVANTSMGGDLAALDGMFAVNQASLESPGGGIAQFLLESPAFGPLIKGLLLSQASEDFVALLNQLYGTTDVSEAELASAVATFEANLTAEQAAAVNAVFSQFAFAAQSVMDAGDPTNYATILGETTPVHMMTVVGDGSEANLPDQVIPVSTALPLAGQLPLAQTIGLEQVTTTQGPGTDPISALVLFNSGAHASSLNPASNAAVTTEMQKEVAGYLASDALALPISDVTVVAN
;
A
#
# COMPACT_ATOMS: atom_id res chain seq x y z
N MET A 1 12.72 30.58 -7.13
CA MET A 1 11.93 29.41 -7.58
C MET A 1 12.73 28.63 -8.60
N ARG A 2 13.44 27.58 -8.17
CA ARG A 2 13.93 26.59 -9.13
C ARG A 2 12.70 25.84 -9.59
N LYS A 3 12.36 25.96 -10.87
CA LYS A 3 11.28 25.22 -11.49
C LYS A 3 11.59 23.74 -11.34
N LEU A 4 10.87 23.02 -10.48
CA LEU A 4 10.69 21.58 -10.62
C LEU A 4 9.86 21.38 -11.89
N VAL A 5 10.51 21.33 -13.02
CA VAL A 5 9.89 21.15 -14.32
C VAL A 5 10.24 19.72 -14.74
N LEU A 6 9.29 18.79 -14.61
CA LEU A 6 9.35 17.51 -15.32
C LEU A 6 9.59 17.68 -16.84
N SER A 7 9.47 18.90 -17.34
CA SER A 7 9.68 19.25 -18.76
C SER A 7 11.08 19.75 -19.11
N SER A 8 12.05 19.83 -18.17
CA SER A 8 13.34 20.50 -18.46
C SER A 8 14.58 19.60 -18.47
N SER A 9 14.47 18.28 -18.31
CA SER A 9 15.66 17.42 -18.18
C SER A 9 15.63 16.14 -19.01
N VAL A 10 14.75 16.01 -19.99
CA VAL A 10 14.78 14.90 -20.95
C VAL A 10 15.66 15.25 -22.15
N ALA A 11 16.84 15.77 -21.90
CA ALA A 11 17.84 15.93 -22.94
C ALA A 11 18.98 14.98 -22.61
N LEU A 12 18.94 13.76 -23.12
CA LEU A 12 20.10 12.92 -23.43
C LEU A 12 19.88 11.42 -23.23
N ALA A 13 19.06 10.80 -23.99
CA ALA A 13 19.19 9.36 -24.19
C ALA A 13 19.25 8.96 -25.66
N LEU A 14 19.32 9.94 -26.54
CA LEU A 14 19.60 9.69 -27.96
C LEU A 14 20.91 10.42 -28.30
N GLY A 15 22.04 9.70 -28.16
CA GLY A 15 23.36 10.24 -28.52
C GLY A 15 23.41 10.84 -29.91
N LEU A 16 23.19 12.16 -29.99
CA LEU A 16 23.47 12.99 -31.18
C LEU A 16 24.79 13.70 -30.95
N ALA A 17 25.93 13.00 -31.04
CA ALA A 17 27.20 13.62 -31.31
C ALA A 17 27.19 14.13 -32.74
N GLY A 18 26.63 15.30 -32.97
CA GLY A 18 26.74 16.03 -34.19
C GLY A 18 28.07 16.78 -34.24
N CYS A 19 28.98 16.41 -35.15
CA CYS A 19 30.20 17.13 -35.41
C CYS A 19 29.95 18.61 -35.70
N GLY A 20 30.70 19.49 -35.03
CA GLY A 20 30.74 20.91 -35.26
C GLY A 20 31.12 21.30 -36.67
N GLY A 21 30.31 22.06 -37.28
CA GLY A 21 30.58 22.89 -38.46
C GLY A 21 29.84 24.19 -38.25
N SER A 22 30.56 25.30 -38.33
CA SER A 22 30.05 26.65 -38.19
C SER A 22 29.18 27.04 -39.37
N ASP A 23 27.92 26.62 -39.37
CA ASP A 23 26.87 27.20 -40.21
C ASP A 23 25.65 27.32 -39.32
N GLU A 24 25.02 28.49 -39.30
CA GLU A 24 23.74 28.71 -38.61
C GLU A 24 22.77 27.60 -38.99
N THR A 25 22.43 26.77 -38.01
CA THR A 25 21.51 25.64 -38.24
C THR A 25 20.09 26.18 -38.32
N LEU A 26 19.19 25.45 -38.97
CA LEU A 26 17.76 25.73 -38.99
C LEU A 26 17.20 25.94 -37.57
N SER A 27 17.81 25.30 -36.56
CA SER A 27 17.49 25.47 -35.14
C SER A 27 17.89 26.84 -34.58
N ASP A 28 19.00 27.45 -35.06
CA ASP A 28 19.43 28.77 -34.62
C ASP A 28 18.53 29.86 -35.23
N ILE A 29 18.12 29.66 -36.48
CA ILE A 29 17.13 30.53 -37.15
C ILE A 29 15.74 30.40 -36.50
N GLN A 30 15.35 29.22 -36.03
CA GLN A 30 14.10 29.00 -35.33
C GLN A 30 14.12 29.62 -33.93
N ALA A 31 15.25 29.61 -33.21
CA ALA A 31 15.40 30.22 -31.89
C ALA A 31 15.35 31.77 -31.92
N GLU A 32 15.75 32.40 -33.04
CA GLU A 32 15.73 33.84 -33.18
C GLU A 32 14.42 34.43 -33.74
N THR A 33 13.55 33.59 -34.32
CA THR A 33 12.24 34.01 -34.82
C THR A 33 11.16 33.42 -33.93
N GLU A 34 10.35 34.26 -33.25
CA GLU A 34 9.08 33.83 -32.69
C GLU A 34 8.16 33.39 -33.84
N VAL A 35 8.33 32.16 -34.30
CA VAL A 35 7.48 31.58 -35.32
C VAL A 35 6.15 31.25 -34.66
N GLN A 36 5.16 32.12 -34.79
CA GLN A 36 3.78 31.79 -34.44
C GLN A 36 3.36 30.63 -35.34
N THR A 37 3.27 29.42 -34.75
CA THR A 37 2.79 28.27 -35.50
C THR A 37 1.33 28.50 -35.85
N PRO A 38 0.92 28.41 -37.14
CA PRO A 38 -0.47 28.63 -37.56
C PRO A 38 -1.40 27.46 -37.15
N PHE A 39 -0.87 26.43 -36.50
CA PHE A 39 -1.56 25.20 -36.09
C PHE A 39 -1.23 24.86 -34.66
N SER A 40 -2.22 24.32 -33.96
CA SER A 40 -2.01 23.61 -32.68
C SER A 40 -1.26 22.30 -32.93
N ARG A 41 -0.19 22.03 -32.13
CA ARG A 41 0.69 20.87 -32.33
C ARG A 41 0.93 20.14 -31.02
N ILE A 42 0.99 18.80 -31.10
CA ILE A 42 1.41 17.98 -29.96
C ILE A 42 2.88 18.26 -29.64
N VAL A 43 3.21 18.32 -28.35
CA VAL A 43 4.61 18.45 -27.91
C VAL A 43 5.29 17.09 -28.06
N PHE A 44 6.24 16.99 -29.00
CA PHE A 44 7.09 15.83 -29.21
C PHE A 44 8.38 16.24 -29.92
N ASP A 45 9.44 16.32 -29.16
CA ASP A 45 10.82 16.51 -29.65
C ASP A 45 11.78 15.83 -28.67
N PRO A 46 11.98 14.49 -28.76
CA PRO A 46 12.83 13.73 -27.82
C PRO A 46 14.28 14.26 -27.78
N ALA A 47 14.80 14.76 -28.90
CA ALA A 47 16.17 15.29 -28.96
C ALA A 47 16.36 16.57 -28.15
N ALA A 48 15.29 17.36 -28.02
CA ALA A 48 15.27 18.58 -27.19
C ALA A 48 14.75 18.29 -25.74
N GLY A 49 14.47 17.04 -25.41
CA GLY A 49 13.90 16.66 -24.12
C GLY A 49 12.42 16.98 -23.96
N ASN A 50 11.71 17.35 -25.01
CA ASN A 50 10.30 17.66 -24.98
C ASN A 50 9.48 16.39 -25.27
N LEU A 51 9.03 15.71 -24.21
CA LEU A 51 8.30 14.46 -24.27
C LEU A 51 7.16 14.46 -23.24
N ASN A 52 5.95 14.11 -23.69
CA ASN A 52 4.84 13.84 -22.79
C ASN A 52 5.05 12.51 -22.09
N VAL A 53 4.77 12.45 -20.79
CA VAL A 53 4.83 11.23 -19.97
C VAL A 53 3.41 10.83 -19.56
N PRO A 54 3.15 9.51 -19.49
CA PRO A 54 4.05 8.35 -19.59
C PRO A 54 4.53 8.06 -21.01
N ASN A 55 5.80 7.62 -21.13
CA ASN A 55 6.40 7.26 -22.42
C ASN A 55 7.62 6.34 -22.24
N ASP A 56 7.61 5.17 -22.88
CA ASP A 56 8.67 4.16 -22.76
C ASP A 56 9.95 4.49 -23.55
N LEU A 57 10.01 5.63 -24.25
CA LEU A 57 11.31 6.18 -24.69
C LEU A 57 12.24 6.43 -23.50
N LEU A 58 11.69 6.66 -22.31
CA LEU A 58 12.43 6.82 -21.05
C LEU A 58 12.84 5.48 -20.41
N MET A 59 12.56 4.33 -21.02
CA MET A 59 13.08 3.02 -20.63
C MET A 59 14.28 2.59 -21.49
N LEU A 60 14.63 3.36 -22.52
CA LEU A 60 15.77 3.00 -23.39
C LEU A 60 17.09 3.13 -22.61
N PRO A 61 18.09 2.26 -22.93
CA PRO A 61 19.41 2.31 -22.29
C PRO A 61 20.05 3.69 -22.41
N GLY A 62 20.79 4.10 -21.39
CA GLY A 62 21.66 5.29 -21.43
C GLY A 62 22.92 5.07 -22.25
N ASP A 63 23.85 6.04 -22.18
CA ASP A 63 25.13 6.04 -22.94
C ASP A 63 26.06 4.88 -22.55
N ASP A 64 25.90 4.32 -21.32
CA ASP A 64 26.65 3.16 -20.83
C ASP A 64 26.12 1.83 -21.38
N GLY A 65 24.94 1.84 -22.03
CA GLY A 65 24.29 0.66 -22.58
C GLY A 65 23.69 -0.28 -21.54
N PHE A 66 23.68 0.09 -20.24
CA PHE A 66 23.04 -0.70 -19.19
C PHE A 66 21.52 -0.67 -19.34
N PHE A 67 20.89 -1.83 -19.21
CA PHE A 67 19.46 -1.98 -19.33
C PHE A 67 18.95 -3.12 -18.47
N ASP A 68 18.15 -2.81 -17.45
CA ASP A 68 17.50 -3.77 -16.53
C ASP A 68 15.96 -3.77 -16.62
N TYR A 69 15.39 -3.05 -17.59
CA TYR A 69 13.97 -2.85 -17.79
C TYR A 69 13.34 -1.82 -16.83
N THR A 70 14.12 -0.94 -16.22
CA THR A 70 13.56 0.17 -15.44
C THR A 70 13.51 1.46 -16.24
N LEU A 71 12.78 2.46 -15.72
CA LEU A 71 12.81 3.82 -16.24
C LEU A 71 14.23 4.39 -16.12
N ASN A 72 14.59 5.25 -17.04
CA ASN A 72 15.91 5.90 -17.13
C ASN A 72 15.71 7.41 -17.35
N ILE A 73 15.09 8.07 -16.38
CA ILE A 73 14.85 9.51 -16.37
C ILE A 73 16.15 10.19 -15.97
N PRO A 74 16.68 11.15 -16.76
CA PRO A 74 17.86 11.90 -16.39
C PRO A 74 17.65 12.72 -15.11
N VAL A 75 18.51 12.53 -14.12
CA VAL A 75 18.49 13.24 -12.83
C VAL A 75 19.86 13.81 -12.50
N ALA A 76 19.91 14.82 -11.63
CA ALA A 76 21.17 15.48 -11.26
C ALA A 76 22.04 14.60 -10.35
N ASP A 77 21.41 13.87 -9.42
CA ASP A 77 22.06 12.93 -8.49
C ASP A 77 21.30 11.61 -8.48
N PRO A 78 21.82 10.54 -9.11
CA PRO A 78 21.17 9.24 -9.15
C PRO A 78 21.21 8.48 -7.81
N THR A 79 21.85 9.04 -6.78
CA THR A 79 21.89 8.45 -5.44
C THR A 79 20.86 9.08 -4.50
N ASP A 80 20.27 10.21 -4.87
CA ASP A 80 19.23 10.89 -4.09
C ASP A 80 17.83 10.36 -4.44
N PHE A 81 17.33 9.43 -3.65
CA PHE A 81 15.96 8.90 -3.75
C PHE A 81 14.91 9.77 -3.04
N GLY A 82 15.30 10.89 -2.43
CA GLY A 82 14.42 11.97 -2.02
C GLY A 82 13.96 12.82 -3.22
N ASP A 83 14.69 12.79 -4.35
CA ASP A 83 14.21 13.32 -5.62
C ASP A 83 13.11 12.40 -6.20
N PRO A 84 11.86 12.89 -6.31
CA PRO A 84 10.76 12.08 -6.84
C PRO A 84 10.99 11.56 -8.27
N GLN A 85 11.78 12.27 -9.09
CA GLN A 85 12.14 11.82 -10.44
C GLN A 85 13.10 10.62 -10.39
N ASN A 86 14.09 10.66 -9.48
CA ASN A 86 15.00 9.55 -9.30
C ASN A 86 14.28 8.33 -8.69
N ALA A 87 13.28 8.56 -7.83
CA ALA A 87 12.48 7.48 -7.27
C ALA A 87 11.68 6.69 -8.35
N LEU A 88 11.39 7.30 -9.51
CA LEU A 88 10.79 6.60 -10.65
C LEU A 88 11.78 5.64 -11.34
N ASN A 89 13.08 5.89 -11.29
CA ASN A 89 14.12 5.11 -11.99
C ASN A 89 14.32 3.69 -11.43
N VAL A 90 13.63 3.32 -10.33
CA VAL A 90 13.63 1.94 -9.82
C VAL A 90 12.39 1.14 -10.26
N LEU A 91 11.53 1.71 -11.10
CA LEU A 91 10.27 1.12 -11.55
C LEU A 91 10.40 0.51 -12.93
N ASP A 92 9.76 -0.63 -13.15
CA ASP A 92 9.68 -1.31 -14.45
C ASP A 92 8.47 -0.85 -15.29
N GLY A 93 8.01 0.37 -15.05
CA GLY A 93 6.92 0.99 -15.79
C GLY A 93 6.26 2.13 -15.02
N TRP A 94 5.19 2.65 -15.59
CA TRP A 94 4.44 3.82 -15.14
C TRP A 94 3.27 3.44 -14.21
N SER A 95 2.64 4.46 -13.59
CA SER A 95 1.49 4.24 -12.72
C SER A 95 0.33 3.54 -13.44
N THR A 96 -0.34 2.65 -12.71
CA THR A 96 -1.56 1.98 -13.15
C THR A 96 -2.82 2.82 -12.93
N GLN A 97 -2.76 3.85 -12.09
CA GLN A 97 -3.98 4.51 -11.59
C GLN A 97 -3.90 6.04 -11.55
N HIS A 98 -2.71 6.64 -11.48
CA HIS A 98 -2.60 8.09 -11.38
C HIS A 98 -2.91 8.78 -12.72
N PRO A 99 -3.66 9.89 -12.73
CA PRO A 99 -3.84 10.71 -13.93
C PRO A 99 -2.51 11.22 -14.49
N PHE A 100 -2.46 11.37 -15.81
CA PHE A 100 -1.32 11.97 -16.48
C PHE A 100 -1.76 13.03 -17.48
N VAL A 101 -0.86 13.89 -17.90
CA VAL A 101 -1.18 15.03 -18.76
C VAL A 101 -0.45 14.98 -20.08
N ILE A 102 -1.05 15.59 -21.09
CA ILE A 102 -0.50 15.73 -22.45
C ILE A 102 -0.55 17.21 -22.84
N ASP A 103 0.60 17.75 -23.14
CA ASP A 103 0.76 19.15 -23.54
C ASP A 103 0.63 19.30 -25.05
N VAL A 104 -0.12 20.34 -25.43
CA VAL A 104 -0.33 20.76 -26.81
C VAL A 104 0.09 22.22 -26.93
N GLN A 105 0.96 22.53 -27.84
CA GLN A 105 1.31 23.91 -28.15
C GLN A 105 0.24 24.53 -29.05
N THR A 106 -0.45 25.56 -28.56
CA THR A 106 -1.51 26.26 -29.30
C THR A 106 -1.04 27.67 -29.74
N PRO A 107 -1.52 28.19 -30.87
CA PRO A 107 -1.32 29.58 -31.26
C PRO A 107 -1.90 30.57 -30.22
N PRO A 108 -1.34 31.79 -30.07
CA PRO A 108 -1.87 32.78 -29.14
C PRO A 108 -3.35 33.04 -29.34
N GLY A 109 -4.13 33.02 -28.23
CA GLY A 109 -5.57 33.21 -28.26
C GLY A 109 -6.38 32.01 -28.74
N THR A 110 -5.75 30.85 -28.95
CA THR A 110 -6.38 29.58 -29.29
C THR A 110 -6.31 28.64 -28.10
N SER A 111 -7.35 27.85 -27.85
CA SER A 111 -7.42 26.79 -26.85
C SER A 111 -7.80 25.46 -27.52
N LEU A 112 -7.69 24.37 -26.81
CA LEU A 112 -8.27 23.10 -27.26
C LEU A 112 -9.80 23.14 -27.19
N ASP A 113 -10.46 22.39 -28.05
CA ASP A 113 -11.91 22.15 -28.01
C ASP A 113 -12.21 20.90 -27.19
N ALA A 114 -12.70 21.10 -25.96
CA ALA A 114 -13.04 20.02 -25.04
C ALA A 114 -14.03 19.00 -25.65
N SER A 115 -14.93 19.41 -26.55
CA SER A 115 -15.91 18.52 -27.19
C SER A 115 -15.28 17.51 -28.15
N SER A 116 -14.04 17.77 -28.61
CA SER A 116 -13.30 16.90 -29.54
C SER A 116 -12.42 15.87 -28.84
N LEU A 117 -12.23 15.96 -27.51
CA LEU A 117 -11.31 15.10 -26.76
C LEU A 117 -11.61 13.61 -26.95
N SER A 118 -12.84 13.18 -26.70
CA SER A 118 -13.21 11.76 -26.72
C SER A 118 -13.11 11.11 -28.12
N ALA A 119 -13.17 11.90 -29.18
CA ALA A 119 -12.97 11.42 -30.55
C ALA A 119 -11.51 11.48 -30.99
N GLY A 120 -10.75 12.41 -30.42
CA GLY A 120 -9.38 12.75 -30.83
C GLY A 120 -8.26 12.11 -30.02
N VAL A 121 -8.57 11.62 -28.78
CA VAL A 121 -7.60 11.00 -27.88
C VAL A 121 -8.13 9.62 -27.48
N LEU A 122 -7.40 8.59 -27.86
CA LEU A 122 -7.80 7.18 -27.71
C LEU A 122 -6.72 6.45 -26.90
N LEU A 123 -7.14 5.50 -26.08
CA LEU A 123 -6.24 4.66 -25.30
C LEU A 123 -6.49 3.18 -25.65
N PHE A 124 -5.42 2.45 -25.92
CA PHE A 124 -5.46 1.02 -26.27
C PHE A 124 -4.56 0.23 -25.31
N GLU A 125 -4.93 -1.01 -25.01
CA GLU A 125 -3.97 -2.01 -24.60
C GLU A 125 -3.03 -2.33 -25.77
N ALA A 126 -1.81 -2.72 -25.50
CA ALA A 126 -0.87 -3.13 -26.52
C ALA A 126 0.07 -4.24 -26.00
N THR A 127 0.62 -5.02 -26.90
CA THR A 127 1.77 -5.86 -26.63
C THR A 127 2.98 -5.19 -27.24
N LEU A 128 3.96 -4.88 -26.36
CA LEU A 128 5.20 -4.21 -26.74
C LEU A 128 6.35 -5.22 -26.81
N GLY A 129 7.53 -4.75 -27.19
CA GLY A 129 8.74 -5.57 -27.18
C GLY A 129 9.06 -6.12 -25.79
N LEU A 130 9.74 -7.27 -25.73
CA LEU A 130 10.08 -7.98 -24.50
C LEU A 130 8.89 -8.50 -23.68
N ASP A 131 7.66 -8.47 -24.20
CA ASP A 131 6.51 -9.07 -23.52
C ASP A 131 6.60 -10.61 -23.59
N GLN A 132 6.94 -11.23 -22.46
CA GLN A 132 7.11 -12.68 -22.34
C GLN A 132 5.79 -13.47 -22.47
N SER A 133 4.65 -12.81 -22.37
CA SER A 133 3.35 -13.45 -22.53
C SER A 133 3.04 -13.81 -23.99
N ASP A 134 3.75 -13.21 -24.94
CA ASP A 134 3.62 -13.46 -26.39
C ASP A 134 4.99 -13.80 -27.00
N PRO A 135 5.20 -15.05 -27.49
CA PRO A 135 6.49 -15.48 -28.02
C PRO A 135 7.02 -14.64 -29.20
N ASP A 136 6.12 -14.07 -30.03
CA ASP A 136 6.52 -13.22 -31.15
C ASP A 136 7.03 -11.87 -30.66
N CYS A 137 6.40 -11.30 -29.65
CA CYS A 137 6.74 -10.01 -29.07
C CYS A 137 7.97 -10.10 -28.12
N ALA A 138 8.13 -11.22 -27.44
CA ALA A 138 9.31 -11.50 -26.59
C ALA A 138 10.63 -11.47 -27.38
N GLN A 139 10.60 -11.71 -28.69
CA GLN A 139 11.79 -11.63 -29.56
C GLN A 139 12.15 -10.21 -29.98
N ILE A 140 11.27 -9.22 -29.78
CA ILE A 140 11.54 -7.82 -30.07
C ILE A 140 12.31 -7.22 -28.87
N THR A 141 13.59 -6.90 -29.07
CA THR A 141 14.48 -6.51 -27.97
C THR A 141 14.33 -5.06 -27.49
N THR A 142 13.59 -4.23 -28.24
CA THR A 142 13.32 -2.84 -27.88
C THR A 142 12.04 -2.74 -27.07
N PRO A 143 12.06 -2.33 -25.77
CA PRO A 143 10.89 -2.38 -24.90
C PRO A 143 9.72 -1.53 -25.37
N SER A 144 10.00 -0.35 -25.94
CA SER A 144 9.00 0.60 -26.45
C SER A 144 8.47 0.30 -27.85
N ALA A 145 9.00 -0.73 -28.54
CA ALA A 145 8.55 -1.08 -29.89
C ALA A 145 7.16 -1.73 -29.86
N GLY A 146 6.24 -1.22 -30.67
CA GLY A 146 4.91 -1.82 -30.84
C GLY A 146 5.01 -3.17 -31.54
N CYS A 147 4.37 -4.20 -30.97
CA CYS A 147 4.26 -5.52 -31.54
C CYS A 147 2.84 -5.80 -32.01
N LYS A 148 1.87 -5.74 -31.11
CA LYS A 148 0.45 -5.98 -31.40
C LYS A 148 -0.43 -4.92 -30.74
N LEU A 149 -1.43 -4.43 -31.47
CA LEU A 149 -2.49 -3.60 -30.92
C LEU A 149 -3.50 -4.51 -30.21
N GLY A 150 -3.87 -4.15 -28.98
CA GLY A 150 -4.89 -4.82 -28.19
C GLY A 150 -6.24 -4.12 -28.24
N ASP A 151 -7.04 -4.32 -27.21
CA ASP A 151 -8.38 -3.75 -27.10
C ASP A 151 -8.32 -2.24 -26.85
N GLN A 152 -9.26 -1.50 -27.47
CA GLN A 152 -9.45 -0.08 -27.16
C GLN A 152 -10.18 0.06 -25.82
N LEU A 153 -9.61 0.83 -24.89
CA LEU A 153 -10.27 1.21 -23.65
C LEU A 153 -11.45 2.15 -23.93
N THR A 154 -12.52 2.01 -23.16
CA THR A 154 -13.78 2.73 -23.39
C THR A 154 -13.80 4.06 -22.63
N PHE A 155 -13.89 5.17 -23.38
CA PHE A 155 -14.10 6.48 -22.78
C PHE A 155 -15.40 6.53 -21.94
N GLY A 156 -15.32 7.12 -20.74
CA GLY A 156 -16.43 7.17 -19.78
C GLY A 156 -16.64 5.91 -18.95
N VAL A 157 -15.88 4.83 -19.21
CA VAL A 157 -15.94 3.56 -18.46
C VAL A 157 -14.57 3.20 -17.87
N ASP A 158 -13.52 3.25 -18.69
CA ASP A 158 -12.17 2.90 -18.28
C ASP A 158 -11.31 4.14 -18.00
N TYR A 159 -11.60 5.23 -18.72
CA TYR A 159 -10.94 6.54 -18.50
C TYR A 159 -11.85 7.70 -18.91
N VAL A 160 -11.52 8.90 -18.43
CA VAL A 160 -12.11 10.17 -18.88
C VAL A 160 -11.01 11.14 -19.28
N LEU A 161 -11.41 12.18 -20.03
CA LEU A 161 -10.54 13.25 -20.52
C LEU A 161 -11.10 14.59 -20.07
N SER A 162 -10.21 15.47 -19.63
CA SER A 162 -10.55 16.86 -19.28
C SER A 162 -9.43 17.80 -19.71
N LEU A 163 -9.72 19.08 -19.79
CA LEU A 163 -8.71 20.13 -19.93
C LEU A 163 -8.33 20.65 -18.53
N VAL A 164 -7.03 20.64 -18.24
CA VAL A 164 -6.48 21.27 -17.02
C VAL A 164 -6.42 22.78 -17.19
N ASP A 165 -6.04 23.20 -18.41
CA ASP A 165 -6.00 24.59 -18.85
C ASP A 165 -6.36 24.68 -20.34
N SER A 166 -5.97 25.76 -21.02
CA SER A 166 -6.32 25.99 -22.43
C SER A 166 -5.67 25.01 -23.42
N ASN A 167 -4.61 24.30 -23.01
CA ASN A 167 -3.75 23.50 -23.91
C ASN A 167 -3.17 22.22 -23.30
N THR A 168 -3.58 21.86 -22.09
CA THR A 168 -3.16 20.62 -21.41
C THR A 168 -4.34 19.68 -21.22
N ILE A 169 -4.24 18.47 -21.73
CA ILE A 169 -5.24 17.40 -21.63
C ILE A 169 -4.86 16.51 -20.45
N SER A 170 -5.78 16.29 -19.51
CA SER A 170 -5.64 15.25 -18.49
C SER A 170 -6.33 13.96 -18.93
N VAL A 171 -5.62 12.85 -18.82
CA VAL A 171 -6.14 11.48 -18.97
C VAL A 171 -6.29 10.88 -17.58
N VAL A 172 -7.52 10.60 -17.19
CA VAL A 172 -7.86 10.16 -15.82
C VAL A 172 -8.42 8.74 -15.88
N PRO A 173 -7.69 7.72 -15.39
CA PRO A 173 -8.20 6.37 -15.26
C PRO A 173 -9.41 6.34 -14.29
N LEU A 174 -10.47 5.61 -14.67
CA LEU A 174 -11.63 5.30 -13.83
C LEU A 174 -11.55 3.90 -13.23
N LYS A 175 -10.62 3.09 -13.74
CA LYS A 175 -10.23 1.77 -13.24
C LYS A 175 -8.72 1.67 -13.33
N PRO A 176 -8.06 0.93 -12.44
CA PRO A 176 -6.64 0.66 -12.59
C PRO A 176 -6.35 0.02 -13.96
N LEU A 177 -5.33 0.52 -14.65
CA LEU A 177 -4.82 -0.13 -15.85
C LEU A 177 -4.18 -1.46 -15.47
N LYS A 178 -4.21 -2.45 -16.35
CA LYS A 178 -3.62 -3.77 -16.09
C LYS A 178 -2.12 -3.65 -15.77
N PRO A 179 -1.63 -4.22 -14.66
CA PRO A 179 -0.21 -4.18 -14.32
C PRO A 179 0.67 -4.93 -15.33
N ALA A 180 1.93 -4.51 -15.47
CA ALA A 180 2.94 -5.09 -16.36
C ALA A 180 2.51 -5.19 -17.82
N LYS A 181 1.58 -4.31 -18.26
CA LYS A 181 0.96 -4.32 -19.58
C LYS A 181 1.33 -3.09 -20.39
N GLY A 182 1.61 -3.29 -21.70
CA GLY A 182 1.81 -2.20 -22.64
C GLY A 182 0.49 -1.51 -22.99
N HIS A 183 0.57 -0.19 -23.20
CA HIS A 183 -0.54 0.65 -23.63
C HIS A 183 -0.07 1.59 -24.75
N MET A 184 -1.00 2.02 -25.60
CA MET A 184 -0.79 3.05 -26.61
C MET A 184 -1.81 4.18 -26.42
N LEU A 185 -1.31 5.39 -26.15
CA LEU A 185 -2.09 6.60 -26.26
C LEU A 185 -2.00 7.09 -27.70
N VAL A 186 -3.13 7.25 -28.38
CA VAL A 186 -3.22 7.63 -29.78
C VAL A 186 -3.97 8.94 -29.93
N MET A 187 -3.40 9.90 -30.62
CA MET A 187 -4.05 11.16 -30.96
C MET A 187 -4.26 11.26 -32.45
N THR A 188 -5.43 11.75 -32.84
CA THR A 188 -5.85 11.80 -34.24
C THR A 188 -6.25 13.21 -34.66
N THR A 189 -6.41 13.43 -35.97
CA THR A 189 -6.93 14.67 -36.55
C THR A 189 -8.37 14.99 -36.12
N ALA A 190 -9.05 14.10 -35.41
CA ALA A 190 -10.36 14.36 -34.78
C ALA A 190 -10.24 15.33 -33.59
N LEU A 191 -9.07 15.40 -32.92
CA LEU A 191 -8.79 16.41 -31.92
C LEU A 191 -8.71 17.80 -32.56
N LYS A 192 -9.47 18.76 -32.04
CA LYS A 192 -9.61 20.11 -32.61
C LYS A 192 -9.17 21.17 -31.62
N ASP A 193 -8.78 22.32 -32.14
CA ASP A 193 -8.68 23.57 -31.39
C ASP A 193 -9.97 24.42 -31.50
N SER A 194 -10.05 25.50 -30.73
CA SER A 194 -11.20 26.42 -30.68
C SER A 194 -11.46 27.14 -32.01
N SER A 195 -10.54 27.10 -32.97
CA SER A 195 -10.76 27.58 -34.33
C SER A 195 -11.35 26.52 -35.27
N GLY A 196 -11.60 25.31 -34.77
CA GLY A 196 -12.09 24.15 -35.51
C GLY A 196 -11.05 23.43 -36.35
N LYS A 197 -9.77 23.82 -36.24
CA LYS A 197 -8.66 23.14 -36.93
C LYS A 197 -8.23 21.89 -36.16
N SER A 198 -7.79 20.87 -36.91
CA SER A 198 -7.20 19.67 -36.31
C SER A 198 -5.86 19.99 -35.65
N VAL A 199 -5.64 19.46 -34.45
CA VAL A 199 -4.34 19.43 -33.82
C VAL A 199 -3.43 18.53 -34.64
N GLN A 200 -2.24 19.01 -34.98
CA GLN A 200 -1.24 18.35 -35.84
C GLN A 200 -0.15 17.70 -34.96
N GLY A 201 0.59 16.80 -35.53
CA GLY A 201 1.86 16.34 -34.94
C GLY A 201 2.90 17.47 -34.87
N SER A 202 3.92 17.33 -34.02
CA SER A 202 5.11 18.18 -34.11
C SER A 202 5.82 17.97 -35.44
N THR A 203 6.72 18.88 -35.80
CA THR A 203 7.53 18.70 -37.04
C THR A 203 8.39 17.45 -36.98
N THR A 204 8.90 17.11 -35.80
CA THR A 204 9.63 15.85 -35.54
C THR A 204 8.74 14.66 -35.76
N TRP A 205 7.50 14.66 -35.18
CA TRP A 205 6.51 13.59 -35.36
C TRP A 205 6.16 13.41 -36.84
N ASP A 206 5.85 14.49 -37.55
CA ASP A 206 5.47 14.44 -38.95
C ASP A 206 6.59 13.86 -39.87
N SER A 207 7.85 13.98 -39.45
CA SER A 207 8.99 13.37 -40.12
C SER A 207 9.13 11.88 -39.81
N VAL A 208 9.12 11.49 -38.53
CA VAL A 208 9.39 10.09 -38.09
C VAL A 208 8.18 9.15 -38.31
N ARG A 209 6.96 9.65 -38.41
CA ARG A 209 5.78 8.83 -38.75
C ARG A 209 5.71 8.39 -40.21
N GLN A 210 6.54 8.97 -41.11
CA GLN A 210 6.58 8.55 -42.52
C GLN A 210 6.97 7.07 -42.61
N ASP A 211 6.46 6.40 -43.64
CA ASP A 211 6.80 4.99 -43.86
C ASP A 211 8.28 4.84 -44.16
N ILE A 212 8.99 4.16 -43.29
CA ILE A 212 10.43 3.95 -43.35
C ILE A 212 10.89 3.26 -44.64
N ASN A 213 10.02 2.43 -45.25
CA ASN A 213 10.32 1.71 -46.49
C ASN A 213 10.28 2.60 -47.73
N THR A 214 9.48 3.68 -47.70
CA THR A 214 9.30 4.59 -48.83
C THR A 214 9.99 5.93 -48.66
N ASN A 215 10.11 6.41 -47.40
CA ASN A 215 10.69 7.70 -47.04
C ASN A 215 11.66 7.56 -45.83
N PRO A 216 12.76 6.77 -45.94
CA PRO A 216 13.69 6.62 -44.82
C PRO A 216 14.41 7.93 -44.54
N LEU A 217 14.59 8.27 -43.26
CA LEU A 217 15.37 9.39 -42.79
C LEU A 217 16.87 9.12 -42.95
N SER A 218 17.71 10.16 -42.89
CA SER A 218 19.10 10.05 -43.36
C SER A 218 20.13 9.72 -42.29
N SER A 219 19.88 10.05 -41.02
CA SER A 219 20.82 9.73 -39.92
C SER A 219 20.37 8.48 -39.16
N ASP A 220 21.32 7.73 -38.62
CA ASP A 220 21.06 6.48 -37.89
C ASP A 220 20.12 6.71 -36.70
N ALA A 221 20.29 7.79 -35.94
CA ALA A 221 19.42 8.12 -34.82
C ALA A 221 17.99 8.45 -35.28
N GLN A 222 17.83 9.23 -36.37
CA GLN A 222 16.52 9.53 -36.94
C GLN A 222 15.88 8.27 -37.52
N LEU A 223 16.64 7.39 -38.17
CA LEU A 223 16.16 6.14 -38.72
C LEU A 223 15.71 5.17 -37.62
N SER A 224 16.44 5.12 -36.51
CA SER A 224 16.06 4.31 -35.32
C SER A 224 14.76 4.82 -34.69
N LEU A 225 14.62 6.13 -34.49
CA LEU A 225 13.37 6.71 -33.98
C LEU A 225 12.22 6.51 -34.98
N GLN A 226 12.46 6.66 -36.29
CA GLN A 226 11.48 6.38 -37.33
C GLN A 226 11.03 4.90 -37.30
N GLY A 227 11.96 3.97 -37.16
CA GLY A 227 11.67 2.54 -37.03
C GLY A 227 10.78 2.24 -35.83
N LEU A 228 11.11 2.85 -34.69
CA LEU A 228 10.33 2.71 -33.46
C LEU A 228 8.92 3.29 -33.63
N VAL A 229 8.78 4.53 -34.11
CA VAL A 229 7.47 5.16 -34.36
C VAL A 229 6.67 4.37 -35.40
N ASN A 230 7.31 3.85 -36.45
CA ASN A 230 6.61 2.97 -37.42
C ASN A 230 6.10 1.68 -36.79
N SER A 231 6.81 1.10 -35.80
CA SER A 231 6.32 -0.07 -35.08
C SER A 231 5.03 0.20 -34.29
N LEU A 232 4.83 1.44 -33.83
CA LEU A 232 3.61 1.88 -33.14
C LEU A 232 2.48 2.26 -34.12
N VAL A 233 2.81 2.92 -35.23
CA VAL A 233 1.83 3.41 -36.22
C VAL A 233 1.28 2.28 -37.10
N ASN A 234 2.13 1.32 -37.49
CA ASN A 234 1.71 0.27 -38.44
C ASN A 234 0.58 -0.63 -37.91
N PRO A 235 0.52 -1.04 -36.63
CA PRO A 235 -0.63 -1.76 -36.07
C PRO A 235 -1.94 -0.96 -36.16
N LEU A 236 -1.89 0.35 -35.95
CA LEU A 236 -3.05 1.24 -36.10
C LEU A 236 -3.53 1.33 -37.54
N ILE A 237 -2.60 1.36 -38.53
CA ILE A 237 -2.96 1.28 -39.96
C ILE A 237 -3.64 -0.06 -40.26
N GLY A 238 -3.13 -1.16 -39.70
CA GLY A 238 -3.77 -2.47 -39.81
C GLY A 238 -5.17 -2.52 -39.20
N ALA A 239 -5.44 -1.68 -38.19
CA ALA A 239 -6.76 -1.51 -37.56
C ALA A 239 -7.68 -0.53 -38.31
N GLY A 240 -7.22 0.09 -39.42
CA GLY A 240 -8.03 0.94 -40.31
C GLY A 240 -7.83 2.45 -40.17
N TYR A 241 -6.89 2.93 -39.35
CA TYR A 241 -6.56 4.32 -39.30
C TYR A 241 -5.65 4.71 -40.48
N ALA A 242 -5.86 5.88 -41.08
CA ALA A 242 -4.94 6.39 -42.10
C ALA A 242 -3.69 7.00 -41.39
N ARG A 243 -2.49 6.79 -41.93
CA ARG A 243 -1.23 7.30 -41.39
C ARG A 243 -1.28 8.81 -41.13
N GLU A 244 -1.94 9.55 -42.02
CA GLU A 244 -2.10 11.00 -41.99
C GLU A 244 -3.06 11.46 -40.88
N GLU A 245 -3.96 10.60 -40.43
CA GLU A 245 -4.89 10.88 -39.34
C GLU A 245 -4.25 10.75 -37.97
N ILE A 246 -3.15 10.00 -37.88
CA ILE A 246 -2.44 9.76 -36.60
C ILE A 246 -1.49 10.92 -36.37
N THR A 247 -1.83 11.82 -35.43
CA THR A 247 -1.05 13.02 -35.11
C THR A 247 -0.04 12.79 -33.99
N TYR A 248 -0.22 11.70 -33.20
CA TYR A 248 0.73 11.27 -32.20
C TYR A 248 0.41 9.85 -31.70
N VAL A 249 1.45 9.10 -31.32
CA VAL A 249 1.31 7.87 -30.52
C VAL A 249 2.41 7.86 -29.46
N SER A 250 2.02 7.58 -28.23
CA SER A 250 2.93 7.27 -27.13
C SER A 250 2.68 5.84 -26.69
N ALA A 251 3.73 5.03 -26.61
CA ALA A 251 3.66 3.73 -25.95
C ALA A 251 4.17 3.87 -24.51
N PHE A 252 3.49 3.21 -23.59
CA PHE A 252 3.94 3.12 -22.20
C PHE A 252 3.53 1.78 -21.57
N THR A 253 4.38 1.27 -20.71
CA THR A 253 4.16 0.05 -19.93
C THR A 253 3.80 0.43 -18.51
N THR A 254 2.75 -0.16 -17.97
CA THR A 254 2.44 -0.08 -16.54
C THR A 254 3.38 -0.97 -15.76
N GLN A 255 3.77 -0.55 -14.55
CA GLN A 255 4.69 -1.30 -13.70
C GLN A 255 4.09 -2.63 -13.22
N SER A 256 4.99 -3.55 -12.82
CA SER A 256 4.59 -4.77 -12.11
C SER A 256 4.15 -4.46 -10.67
N VAL A 257 3.09 -5.10 -10.19
CA VAL A 257 2.49 -4.84 -8.87
C VAL A 257 2.70 -6.03 -7.94
N ALA A 258 1.99 -7.14 -8.16
CA ALA A 258 1.97 -8.30 -7.27
C ALA A 258 3.15 -9.26 -7.45
N ASN A 259 3.94 -9.13 -8.52
CA ASN A 259 4.96 -10.10 -8.93
C ASN A 259 5.95 -10.48 -7.81
N SER A 260 6.39 -9.49 -7.02
CA SER A 260 7.32 -9.74 -5.91
C SER A 260 6.66 -10.53 -4.79
N LEU A 261 5.45 -10.16 -4.37
CA LEU A 261 4.72 -10.84 -3.30
C LEU A 261 4.31 -12.26 -3.71
N ASP A 262 3.90 -12.47 -4.96
CA ASP A 262 3.63 -13.79 -5.54
C ASP A 262 4.89 -14.67 -5.53
N THR A 263 6.05 -14.09 -5.84
CA THR A 263 7.33 -14.82 -5.82
C THR A 263 7.75 -15.14 -4.39
N ILE A 264 7.63 -14.18 -3.45
CA ILE A 264 7.90 -14.42 -2.04
C ILE A 264 7.01 -15.55 -1.50
N LYS A 265 5.70 -15.52 -1.77
CA LYS A 265 4.76 -16.58 -1.39
C LYS A 265 5.21 -17.97 -1.88
N LYS A 266 5.62 -18.07 -3.16
CA LYS A 266 6.14 -19.33 -3.75
C LYS A 266 7.44 -19.80 -3.09
N VAL A 267 8.36 -18.88 -2.82
CA VAL A 267 9.64 -19.19 -2.17
C VAL A 267 9.44 -19.64 -0.73
N MET A 268 8.55 -19.01 0.04
CA MET A 268 8.25 -19.37 1.43
C MET A 268 7.84 -20.84 1.60
N VAL A 269 7.17 -21.42 0.59
CA VAL A 269 6.66 -22.80 0.68
C VAL A 269 7.48 -23.80 -0.14
N SER A 270 8.47 -23.33 -0.90
CA SER A 270 9.22 -24.16 -1.85
C SER A 270 10.00 -25.31 -1.18
N GLU A 271 10.66 -25.06 -0.05
CA GLU A 271 11.40 -26.09 0.69
C GLU A 271 10.45 -27.15 1.27
N PHE A 272 9.33 -26.74 1.85
CA PHE A 272 8.27 -27.65 2.29
C PHE A 272 7.79 -28.51 1.12
N ALA A 273 7.49 -27.90 -0.02
CA ALA A 273 7.03 -28.60 -1.21
C ALA A 273 8.02 -29.66 -1.71
N MET A 274 9.31 -29.30 -1.79
CA MET A 274 10.36 -30.24 -2.21
C MET A 274 10.50 -31.42 -1.23
N ARG A 275 10.53 -31.16 0.08
CA ARG A 275 10.63 -32.21 1.10
C ARG A 275 9.40 -33.12 1.10
N ALA A 276 8.20 -32.55 1.00
CA ALA A 276 6.94 -33.29 0.95
C ALA A 276 6.87 -34.20 -0.30
N ALA A 277 7.27 -33.68 -1.47
CA ALA A 277 7.33 -34.43 -2.72
C ALA A 277 8.34 -35.62 -2.64
N ALA A 278 9.42 -35.45 -1.88
CA ALA A 278 10.41 -36.51 -1.60
C ALA A 278 9.93 -37.54 -0.55
N GLY A 279 8.74 -37.36 0.06
CA GLY A 279 8.20 -38.19 1.13
C GLY A 279 8.89 -37.98 2.48
N ASP A 280 9.58 -36.88 2.68
CA ASP A 280 10.23 -36.52 3.94
C ASP A 280 9.19 -36.25 5.03
N GLN A 281 9.20 -37.08 6.09
CA GLN A 281 8.27 -36.95 7.23
C GLN A 281 8.55 -35.66 8.07
N THR A 282 9.69 -35.03 7.86
CA THR A 282 10.08 -33.77 8.54
C THR A 282 9.82 -32.52 7.69
N ALA A 283 9.10 -32.62 6.57
CA ALA A 283 8.80 -31.51 5.68
C ALA A 283 8.20 -30.29 6.42
N GLY A 284 7.34 -30.53 7.42
CA GLY A 284 6.75 -29.46 8.24
C GLY A 284 7.76 -28.57 8.99
N GLN A 285 8.99 -29.05 9.21
CA GLN A 285 10.06 -28.25 9.83
C GLN A 285 10.63 -27.15 8.88
N ALA A 286 10.25 -27.17 7.61
CA ALA A 286 10.57 -26.12 6.66
C ALA A 286 9.58 -24.94 6.69
N LEU A 287 8.47 -25.08 7.44
CA LEU A 287 7.53 -23.97 7.64
C LEU A 287 8.00 -23.04 8.76
N PRO A 288 7.69 -21.74 8.70
CA PRO A 288 7.93 -20.82 9.80
C PRO A 288 7.08 -21.25 11.00
N ALA A 289 7.70 -21.68 12.09
CA ALA A 289 6.97 -22.12 13.28
C ALA A 289 6.58 -20.93 14.15
N ILE A 290 5.31 -20.86 14.56
CA ILE A 290 4.82 -19.95 15.61
C ILE A 290 4.99 -20.68 16.95
N VAL A 291 5.89 -20.19 17.80
CA VAL A 291 6.08 -20.74 19.14
C VAL A 291 5.33 -19.86 20.13
N VAL A 292 4.34 -20.45 20.83
CA VAL A 292 3.47 -19.73 21.78
C VAL A 292 3.75 -20.18 23.21
N GLY A 293 3.87 -19.23 24.13
CA GLY A 293 4.09 -19.45 25.56
C GLY A 293 3.11 -18.66 26.45
N ASP A 294 3.13 -18.99 27.75
CA ASP A 294 2.38 -18.24 28.75
C ASP A 294 2.97 -16.82 28.93
N VAL A 295 2.12 -15.86 29.30
CA VAL A 295 2.55 -14.53 29.76
C VAL A 295 2.54 -14.48 31.29
N ASP A 296 3.56 -13.85 31.86
CA ASP A 296 3.69 -13.70 33.30
C ASP A 296 2.84 -12.54 33.87
N VAL A 297 2.60 -11.54 33.05
CA VAL A 297 1.88 -10.30 33.41
C VAL A 297 0.73 -10.07 32.44
N ALA A 298 -0.42 -9.63 32.99
CA ALA A 298 -1.60 -9.33 32.19
C ALA A 298 -2.07 -10.50 31.28
N PRO A 299 -2.53 -11.62 31.90
CA PRO A 299 -2.87 -12.84 31.18
C PRO A 299 -4.20 -12.77 30.41
N THR A 300 -4.89 -11.64 30.44
CA THR A 300 -6.11 -11.38 29.68
C THR A 300 -6.03 -10.01 28.98
N ALA A 301 -6.87 -9.83 27.97
CA ALA A 301 -6.95 -8.54 27.25
C ALA A 301 -7.40 -7.40 28.18
N MET A 302 -8.24 -7.68 29.19
CA MET A 302 -8.68 -6.67 30.18
C MET A 302 -7.48 -6.06 30.94
N GLU A 303 -6.60 -6.93 31.40
CA GLU A 303 -5.43 -6.54 32.19
C GLU A 303 -4.37 -5.85 31.32
N ALA A 304 -4.17 -6.36 30.10
CA ALA A 304 -3.21 -5.77 29.16
C ALA A 304 -3.63 -4.36 28.69
N LEU A 305 -4.92 -4.13 28.48
CA LEU A 305 -5.48 -2.81 28.16
C LEU A 305 -5.62 -1.88 29.39
N GLY A 306 -5.37 -2.38 30.60
CA GLY A 306 -5.53 -1.61 31.83
C GLY A 306 -6.95 -1.11 32.07
N LEU A 307 -7.98 -1.84 31.61
CA LEU A 307 -9.37 -1.39 31.64
C LEU A 307 -9.92 -1.27 33.07
N VAL A 308 -9.35 -2.00 34.05
CA VAL A 308 -9.75 -1.95 35.44
C VAL A 308 -8.56 -1.52 36.30
N SER A 309 -8.32 -0.21 36.34
CA SER A 309 -7.30 0.40 37.22
C SER A 309 -7.76 0.42 38.69
N ALA A 310 -6.81 0.72 39.59
CA ALA A 310 -7.11 0.95 41.01
C ALA A 310 -8.15 2.06 41.20
N GLU A 311 -8.09 3.12 40.39
CA GLU A 311 -9.04 4.25 40.39
C GLU A 311 -10.42 3.80 39.91
N ALA A 312 -10.50 2.94 38.89
CA ALA A 312 -11.76 2.39 38.40
C ALA A 312 -12.46 1.52 39.45
N VAL A 313 -11.68 0.65 40.14
CA VAL A 313 -12.19 -0.14 41.28
C VAL A 313 -12.65 0.78 42.41
N ALA A 314 -11.86 1.77 42.81
CA ALA A 314 -12.25 2.73 43.83
C ALA A 314 -13.51 3.53 43.48
N GLY A 315 -13.64 3.92 42.22
CA GLY A 315 -14.84 4.57 41.68
C GLY A 315 -16.09 3.67 41.75
N ALA A 316 -15.97 2.40 41.34
CA ALA A 316 -17.03 1.43 41.44
C ALA A 316 -17.46 1.17 42.90
N ILE A 317 -16.51 1.08 43.82
CA ILE A 317 -16.73 0.99 45.26
C ILE A 317 -17.47 2.23 45.77
N ALA A 318 -17.07 3.42 45.38
CA ALA A 318 -17.71 4.67 45.78
C ALA A 318 -19.18 4.75 45.31
N LEU A 319 -19.45 4.34 44.08
CA LEU A 319 -20.79 4.24 43.51
C LEU A 319 -21.64 3.16 44.22
N GLY A 320 -21.05 1.97 44.47
CA GLY A 320 -21.71 0.90 45.22
C GLY A 320 -22.09 1.36 46.63
N LYS A 321 -21.21 2.10 47.33
CA LYS A 321 -21.56 2.65 48.68
C LYS A 321 -22.70 3.64 48.62
N GLN A 322 -22.87 4.40 47.55
CA GLN A 322 -24.00 5.34 47.39
C GLN A 322 -25.34 4.58 47.17
N SER A 323 -25.27 3.38 46.60
CA SER A 323 -26.42 2.54 46.29
C SER A 323 -26.86 1.68 47.46
N LEU A 324 -26.10 1.62 48.56
CA LEU A 324 -26.41 0.82 49.73
C LEU A 324 -27.72 1.31 50.39
N PRO A 325 -28.64 0.41 50.75
CA PRO A 325 -29.82 0.78 51.51
C PRO A 325 -29.43 1.29 52.91
N PRO A 326 -30.26 2.14 53.57
CA PRO A 326 -29.93 2.75 54.84
C PRO A 326 -29.59 1.73 55.94
N GLU A 327 -30.19 0.55 55.94
CA GLU A 327 -29.90 -0.54 56.85
C GLU A 327 -28.51 -1.16 56.70
N ALA A 328 -27.89 -1.01 55.52
CA ALA A 328 -26.56 -1.50 55.25
C ALA A 328 -25.44 -0.47 55.56
N ALA A 329 -25.78 0.76 56.01
CA ALA A 329 -24.83 1.80 56.38
C ALA A 329 -23.74 1.33 57.42
N PRO A 330 -24.01 0.41 58.36
CA PRO A 330 -22.99 -0.15 59.27
C PRO A 330 -21.87 -0.92 58.56
N LEU A 331 -22.07 -1.34 57.29
CA LEU A 331 -21.03 -2.00 56.48
C LEU A 331 -19.97 -1.03 55.93
N ILE A 332 -20.24 0.27 55.83
CA ILE A 332 -19.35 1.25 55.20
C ILE A 332 -17.93 1.23 55.84
N PRO A 333 -17.77 1.25 57.15
CA PRO A 333 -16.43 1.18 57.78
C PRO A 333 -15.68 -0.14 57.47
N LEU A 334 -16.42 -1.24 57.27
CA LEU A 334 -15.85 -2.55 56.90
C LEU A 334 -15.44 -2.55 55.45
N ILE A 335 -16.23 -1.93 54.55
CA ILE A 335 -15.88 -1.73 53.13
C ILE A 335 -14.61 -0.88 53.08
N ASP A 336 -14.53 0.24 53.80
CA ASP A 336 -13.36 1.12 53.81
C ASP A 336 -12.07 0.46 54.32
N ALA A 337 -12.20 -0.57 55.17
CA ALA A 337 -11.09 -1.32 55.73
C ALA A 337 -10.70 -2.58 54.89
N THR A 338 -11.45 -2.89 53.84
CA THR A 338 -11.23 -4.10 53.01
C THR A 338 -10.31 -3.74 51.84
N ASP A 339 -9.31 -4.59 51.58
CA ASP A 339 -8.50 -4.53 50.40
C ASP A 339 -9.20 -5.17 49.23
N PHE A 340 -9.59 -4.35 48.21
CA PHE A 340 -10.24 -4.79 46.98
C PHE A 340 -9.27 -4.87 45.78
N SER A 341 -7.95 -4.86 46.00
CA SER A 341 -6.99 -4.94 44.90
C SER A 341 -7.13 -6.17 44.02
N ALA A 342 -7.63 -7.27 44.56
CA ALA A 342 -7.94 -8.47 43.78
C ALA A 342 -8.97 -8.23 42.66
N LEU A 343 -9.86 -7.22 42.81
CA LEU A 343 -10.84 -6.88 41.74
C LEU A 343 -10.23 -6.18 40.52
N GLN A 344 -8.92 -5.90 40.52
CA GLN A 344 -8.20 -5.36 39.34
C GLN A 344 -7.85 -6.48 38.34
N THR A 345 -8.10 -7.73 38.65
CA THR A 345 -7.80 -8.87 37.79
C THR A 345 -9.08 -9.63 37.40
N CYS A 346 -9.06 -10.25 36.21
CA CYS A 346 -10.17 -11.11 35.77
C CYS A 346 -10.39 -12.29 36.70
N ALA A 347 -9.32 -12.89 37.24
CA ALA A 347 -9.42 -13.97 38.21
C ALA A 347 -10.12 -13.51 39.50
N GLY A 348 -9.79 -12.32 40.00
CA GLY A 348 -10.42 -11.72 41.18
C GLY A 348 -11.90 -11.38 40.96
N LEU A 349 -12.22 -10.74 39.83
CA LEU A 349 -13.60 -10.39 39.45
C LEU A 349 -14.50 -11.65 39.28
N THR A 350 -14.08 -12.58 38.41
CA THR A 350 -14.84 -13.81 38.17
C THR A 350 -14.91 -14.73 39.39
N GLY A 351 -13.80 -14.87 40.12
CA GLY A 351 -13.75 -15.66 41.37
C GLY A 351 -14.66 -15.09 42.47
N THR A 352 -14.83 -13.76 42.53
CA THR A 352 -15.77 -13.11 43.48
C THR A 352 -17.20 -13.41 43.09
N VAL A 353 -17.58 -13.22 41.83
CA VAL A 353 -18.96 -13.47 41.33
C VAL A 353 -19.33 -14.96 41.45
N THR A 354 -18.39 -15.86 41.15
CA THR A 354 -18.65 -17.33 41.23
C THR A 354 -18.55 -17.89 42.65
N GLY A 355 -18.21 -17.06 43.62
CA GLY A 355 -18.10 -17.48 45.04
C GLY A 355 -16.78 -18.18 45.38
N GLN A 356 -15.82 -18.29 44.47
CA GLN A 356 -14.51 -18.91 44.72
C GLN A 356 -13.70 -18.13 45.81
N LEU A 357 -13.92 -16.82 45.88
CA LEU A 357 -13.27 -15.91 46.84
C LEU A 357 -14.18 -15.49 48.01
N ALA A 358 -15.30 -16.14 48.24
CA ALA A 358 -16.26 -15.74 49.28
C ALA A 358 -15.65 -15.63 50.68
N GLY A 359 -14.71 -16.50 51.04
CA GLY A 359 -13.98 -16.41 52.31
C GLY A 359 -13.05 -15.19 52.44
N GLN A 360 -12.62 -14.62 51.35
CA GLN A 360 -11.74 -13.46 51.30
C GLN A 360 -12.48 -12.16 51.65
N TRP A 361 -13.74 -12.03 51.28
CA TRP A 361 -14.52 -10.80 51.48
C TRP A 361 -15.27 -10.74 52.81
N GLY A 362 -15.43 -11.85 53.52
CA GLY A 362 -16.10 -11.89 54.82
C GLY A 362 -17.50 -11.27 54.81
N LEU A 363 -17.75 -10.32 55.73
CA LEU A 363 -19.05 -9.63 55.87
C LEU A 363 -19.40 -8.70 54.69
N VAL A 364 -18.44 -8.31 53.85
CA VAL A 364 -18.67 -7.44 52.68
C VAL A 364 -18.76 -8.24 51.38
N ASN A 365 -18.95 -9.57 51.46
CA ASN A 365 -18.98 -10.45 50.29
C ASN A 365 -20.06 -10.03 49.27
N ASP A 366 -21.29 -9.78 49.70
CA ASP A 366 -22.38 -9.42 48.80
C ASP A 366 -22.11 -8.09 48.07
N PHE A 367 -21.52 -7.12 48.78
CA PHE A 367 -21.08 -5.88 48.22
C PHE A 367 -19.94 -6.07 47.17
N ALA A 368 -18.96 -6.90 47.50
CA ALA A 368 -17.88 -7.23 46.58
C ALA A 368 -18.43 -7.92 45.29
N VAL A 369 -19.39 -8.79 45.43
CA VAL A 369 -20.08 -9.46 44.31
C VAL A 369 -20.83 -8.43 43.44
N GLU A 370 -21.55 -7.49 44.05
CA GLU A 370 -22.27 -6.45 43.32
C GLU A 370 -21.30 -5.55 42.53
N VAL A 371 -20.24 -5.05 43.20
CA VAL A 371 -19.17 -4.26 42.54
C VAL A 371 -18.52 -5.03 41.42
N SER A 372 -18.15 -6.30 41.66
CA SER A 372 -17.53 -7.16 40.63
C SER A 372 -18.45 -7.37 39.43
N THR A 373 -19.76 -7.59 39.65
CA THR A 373 -20.77 -7.75 38.62
C THR A 373 -20.87 -6.46 37.76
N GLY A 374 -20.86 -5.30 38.41
CA GLY A 374 -20.86 -4.00 37.71
C GLY A 374 -19.63 -3.78 36.84
N ILE A 375 -18.44 -4.15 37.29
CA ILE A 375 -17.21 -4.05 36.51
C ILE A 375 -17.24 -5.07 35.36
N LEU A 376 -17.63 -6.31 35.60
CA LEU A 376 -17.73 -7.36 34.57
C LEU A 376 -18.76 -7.03 33.49
N ALA A 377 -19.80 -6.25 33.79
CA ALA A 377 -20.75 -5.80 32.77
C ALA A 377 -20.10 -4.94 31.69
N GLN A 378 -19.01 -4.24 32.01
CA GLN A 378 -18.28 -3.36 31.09
C GLN A 378 -17.00 -4.02 30.54
N ALA A 379 -16.20 -4.61 31.42
CA ALA A 379 -14.88 -5.16 31.08
C ALA A 379 -14.87 -6.70 30.90
N GLY A 380 -15.98 -7.38 31.22
CA GLY A 380 -16.07 -8.85 31.19
C GLY A 380 -15.73 -9.51 29.85
N PRO A 381 -16.15 -8.98 28.69
CA PRO A 381 -15.77 -9.55 27.41
C PRO A 381 -14.24 -9.72 27.27
N PHE A 382 -13.45 -8.77 27.72
CA PHE A 382 -11.99 -8.81 27.68
C PHE A 382 -11.38 -9.83 28.64
N CYS A 383 -12.11 -10.27 29.67
CA CYS A 383 -11.72 -11.40 30.50
C CYS A 383 -11.87 -12.75 29.77
N ALA A 384 -12.72 -12.82 28.76
CA ALA A 384 -12.88 -14.02 27.95
C ALA A 384 -11.74 -14.19 26.94
N ALA A 385 -10.97 -13.14 26.64
CA ALA A 385 -9.80 -13.17 25.76
C ALA A 385 -8.53 -13.48 26.57
N GLN A 386 -8.19 -14.78 26.70
CA GLN A 386 -6.96 -15.25 27.35
C GLN A 386 -5.77 -14.92 26.47
N ARG A 387 -4.80 -14.16 27.00
CA ARG A 387 -3.62 -13.68 26.26
C ARG A 387 -2.42 -14.63 26.41
N TYR A 388 -1.70 -14.77 25.29
CA TYR A 388 -0.45 -15.50 25.18
C TYR A 388 0.51 -14.68 24.31
N GLU A 389 1.80 -14.90 24.50
CA GLU A 389 2.87 -14.31 23.69
C GLU A 389 3.63 -15.41 22.97
N GLY A 390 4.18 -15.07 21.81
CA GLY A 390 4.95 -16.01 21.04
C GLY A 390 5.94 -15.30 20.15
N ASN A 391 6.55 -16.06 19.27
CA ASN A 391 7.43 -15.53 18.23
C ASN A 391 7.33 -16.35 16.95
N ILE A 392 7.74 -15.71 15.84
CA ILE A 392 7.89 -16.30 14.52
C ILE A 392 9.10 -15.69 13.83
N SER A 393 9.87 -16.51 13.08
CA SER A 393 11.01 -16.02 12.30
C SER A 393 10.61 -15.96 10.83
N LEU A 394 10.65 -14.77 10.22
CA LEU A 394 10.20 -14.49 8.86
C LEU A 394 11.27 -13.80 8.02
N PRO A 395 11.28 -13.97 6.70
CA PRO A 395 12.18 -13.24 5.81
C PRO A 395 11.99 -11.72 5.94
N TYR A 396 13.08 -10.98 6.10
CA TYR A 396 13.09 -9.54 6.19
C TYR A 396 13.93 -8.94 5.07
N PHE A 397 13.32 -8.08 4.27
CA PHE A 397 13.92 -7.55 3.04
C PHE A 397 14.28 -6.07 3.11
N LEU A 398 13.85 -5.38 4.16
CA LEU A 398 14.18 -3.97 4.41
C LEU A 398 15.60 -3.82 4.97
N GLY A 399 16.10 -2.59 5.03
CA GLY A 399 17.38 -2.28 5.63
C GLY A 399 17.40 -2.52 7.13
N VAL A 400 18.53 -2.99 7.64
CA VAL A 400 18.82 -3.09 9.07
C VAL A 400 19.98 -2.16 9.42
N PRO A 401 19.98 -1.52 10.61
CA PRO A 401 21.07 -0.63 11.02
C PRO A 401 22.42 -1.33 10.97
N SER A 402 23.41 -0.66 10.43
CA SER A 402 24.81 -1.11 10.44
C SER A 402 25.75 0.02 10.82
N ALA A 403 27.02 -0.30 11.09
CA ALA A 403 27.99 0.73 11.39
C ALA A 403 28.23 1.69 10.21
N GLU A 404 28.07 1.18 8.97
CA GLU A 404 28.22 1.94 7.72
C GLU A 404 26.97 2.76 7.41
N ASN A 405 25.78 2.26 7.73
CA ASN A 405 24.51 2.91 7.50
C ASN A 405 23.53 2.68 8.67
N PRO A 406 23.62 3.49 9.75
CA PRO A 406 22.68 3.37 10.88
C PRO A 406 21.23 3.66 10.51
N LEU A 407 20.99 4.46 9.47
CA LEU A 407 19.68 4.85 8.98
C LEU A 407 19.15 3.93 7.85
N ALA A 408 19.75 2.75 7.65
CA ALA A 408 19.32 1.81 6.63
C ALA A 408 17.79 1.53 6.63
N PRO A 409 17.09 1.42 7.79
CA PRO A 409 15.66 1.19 7.81
C PRO A 409 14.81 2.27 7.12
N VAL A 410 15.33 3.49 7.01
CA VAL A 410 14.60 4.64 6.44
C VAL A 410 15.22 5.22 5.17
N ASN A 411 16.34 4.69 4.70
CA ASN A 411 17.00 5.18 3.48
C ASN A 411 17.39 4.08 2.48
N THR A 412 17.00 2.83 2.75
CA THR A 412 17.17 1.73 1.79
C THR A 412 15.82 1.11 1.47
N PHE A 413 15.75 0.48 0.30
CA PHE A 413 14.55 -0.18 -0.22
C PHE A 413 14.91 -1.54 -0.80
N TRP A 414 13.94 -2.35 -1.15
CA TRP A 414 14.16 -3.70 -1.66
C TRP A 414 15.04 -3.70 -2.90
N LYS A 415 16.09 -4.47 -2.85
CA LYS A 415 16.96 -4.81 -3.98
C LYS A 415 16.79 -6.29 -4.30
N ALA A 416 16.87 -6.64 -5.58
CA ALA A 416 16.70 -8.03 -6.00
C ALA A 416 17.88 -8.90 -5.56
N ALA A 417 17.59 -10.14 -5.20
CA ALA A 417 18.59 -11.13 -4.82
C ALA A 417 19.42 -11.64 -6.02
N CYS A 418 18.83 -11.59 -7.22
CA CYS A 418 19.41 -12.16 -8.45
C CYS A 418 19.78 -11.08 -9.46
N ASP A 419 20.50 -11.44 -10.51
CA ASP A 419 20.65 -10.62 -11.70
C ASP A 419 19.37 -10.65 -12.53
N SER A 420 18.98 -9.52 -13.10
CA SER A 420 17.80 -9.42 -13.95
C SER A 420 17.89 -10.35 -15.16
N GLY A 421 16.80 -11.04 -15.48
CA GLY A 421 16.71 -11.88 -16.67
C GLY A 421 17.04 -11.14 -17.97
N ILE A 422 16.73 -9.83 -18.01
CA ILE A 422 17.07 -8.97 -19.18
C ILE A 422 18.55 -8.68 -19.22
N VAL A 423 19.21 -8.39 -18.10
CA VAL A 423 20.66 -8.18 -18.02
C VAL A 423 21.40 -9.47 -18.44
N LEU A 424 20.93 -10.62 -17.93
CA LEU A 424 21.49 -11.93 -18.30
C LEU A 424 21.34 -12.21 -19.81
N ALA A 425 20.18 -11.94 -20.40
CA ALA A 425 19.91 -12.15 -21.82
C ALA A 425 20.70 -11.18 -22.72
N GLY A 426 20.98 -9.96 -22.26
CA GLY A 426 21.81 -8.97 -22.95
C GLY A 426 23.31 -9.19 -22.83
N THR A 427 23.75 -10.04 -21.89
CA THR A 427 25.19 -10.29 -21.65
C THR A 427 25.74 -11.31 -22.65
N PRO A 428 26.86 -10.99 -23.37
CA PRO A 428 27.48 -11.93 -24.30
C PRO A 428 27.85 -13.24 -23.63
N GLN A 429 27.62 -14.35 -24.33
CA GLN A 429 27.85 -15.72 -23.80
C GLN A 429 29.33 -15.97 -23.43
N GLU A 430 30.28 -15.34 -24.13
CA GLU A 430 31.70 -15.40 -23.81
C GLU A 430 32.07 -14.75 -22.47
N VAL A 431 31.29 -13.71 -22.05
CA VAL A 431 31.45 -13.09 -20.73
C VAL A 431 30.93 -14.04 -19.67
N LEU A 432 29.72 -14.61 -19.85
CA LEU A 432 29.12 -15.54 -18.89
C LEU A 432 29.96 -16.85 -18.74
N ALA A 433 30.65 -17.28 -19.79
CA ALA A 433 31.49 -18.49 -19.80
C ALA A 433 32.97 -18.20 -19.43
N SER A 434 33.33 -16.94 -19.13
CA SER A 434 34.71 -16.56 -18.80
C SER A 434 35.17 -17.11 -17.45
N GLU A 435 36.46 -17.43 -17.31
CA GLU A 435 37.07 -17.80 -16.02
C GLU A 435 37.03 -16.67 -14.97
N SER A 436 36.82 -15.42 -15.40
CA SER A 436 36.64 -14.26 -14.51
C SER A 436 35.21 -14.15 -13.99
N THR A 437 34.31 -14.98 -14.49
CA THR A 437 32.91 -15.02 -14.06
C THR A 437 32.71 -16.09 -12.99
N THR A 438 32.22 -15.67 -11.83
CA THR A 438 32.00 -16.52 -10.66
C THR A 438 30.56 -16.42 -10.16
N ALA A 439 30.09 -17.45 -9.46
CA ALA A 439 28.80 -17.43 -8.81
C ALA A 439 28.80 -16.48 -7.59
N GLY A 440 27.74 -15.71 -7.43
CA GLY A 440 27.49 -14.89 -6.24
C GLY A 440 26.86 -15.71 -5.09
N PRO A 441 26.63 -15.06 -3.94
CA PRO A 441 26.15 -15.74 -2.73
C PRO A 441 24.73 -16.32 -2.87
N ASN A 442 23.89 -15.76 -3.72
CA ASN A 442 22.52 -16.20 -3.93
C ASN A 442 22.36 -17.17 -5.13
N ALA A 443 23.46 -17.68 -5.72
CA ALA A 443 23.40 -18.45 -6.96
C ALA A 443 22.47 -19.67 -6.90
N VAL A 444 22.39 -20.35 -5.75
CA VAL A 444 21.52 -21.53 -5.56
C VAL A 444 20.04 -21.09 -5.58
N LEU A 445 19.69 -20.04 -4.82
CA LEU A 445 18.34 -19.46 -4.78
C LEU A 445 17.93 -19.00 -6.18
N CYS A 446 18.80 -18.23 -6.84
CA CYS A 446 18.53 -17.64 -8.15
C CYS A 446 18.34 -18.72 -9.23
N SER A 447 19.13 -19.80 -9.18
CA SER A 447 18.94 -20.95 -10.07
C SER A 447 17.56 -21.61 -9.89
N GLY A 448 17.05 -21.70 -8.64
CA GLY A 448 15.71 -22.18 -8.36
C GLY A 448 14.60 -21.30 -8.96
N LEU A 449 14.87 -20.02 -9.17
CA LEU A 449 13.96 -19.05 -9.81
C LEU A 449 14.16 -18.95 -11.33
N GLY A 450 15.09 -19.74 -11.92
CA GLY A 450 15.42 -19.64 -13.35
C GLY A 450 16.27 -18.40 -13.70
N LEU A 451 16.92 -17.80 -12.70
CA LEU A 451 17.82 -16.64 -12.81
C LEU A 451 19.24 -17.04 -12.39
N ALA A 452 20.15 -16.07 -12.32
CA ALA A 452 21.50 -16.26 -11.82
C ALA A 452 21.90 -15.14 -10.84
N ASP A 453 22.93 -15.39 -10.06
CA ASP A 453 23.67 -14.38 -9.31
C ASP A 453 25.13 -14.52 -9.70
N VAL A 454 25.64 -13.57 -10.48
CA VAL A 454 26.92 -13.65 -11.18
C VAL A 454 27.79 -12.45 -10.80
N ARG A 455 29.09 -12.73 -10.67
CA ARG A 455 30.13 -11.74 -10.50
C ARG A 455 31.11 -11.81 -11.67
N VAL A 456 31.33 -10.73 -12.36
CA VAL A 456 32.31 -10.59 -13.45
C VAL A 456 33.47 -9.76 -12.94
N ASN A 457 34.68 -10.35 -12.91
CA ASN A 457 35.85 -9.74 -12.27
C ASN A 457 35.65 -9.34 -10.80
N GLY A 458 34.75 -10.01 -10.09
CA GLY A 458 34.37 -9.70 -8.70
C GLY A 458 33.23 -8.70 -8.50
N GLU A 459 32.80 -7.98 -9.55
CA GLU A 459 31.69 -7.03 -9.50
C GLU A 459 30.36 -7.70 -9.89
N MET A 460 29.25 -7.19 -9.39
CA MET A 460 27.90 -7.66 -9.76
C MET A 460 27.66 -7.44 -11.25
N LEU A 461 27.11 -8.44 -11.94
CA LEU A 461 26.71 -8.30 -13.35
C LEU A 461 25.56 -7.29 -13.48
N ASP A 462 24.53 -7.44 -12.67
CA ASP A 462 23.46 -6.47 -12.52
C ASP A 462 23.79 -5.57 -11.33
N SER A 463 24.33 -4.37 -11.61
CA SER A 463 24.73 -3.43 -10.56
C SER A 463 23.55 -2.72 -9.90
N ALA A 464 22.40 -2.62 -10.58
CA ALA A 464 21.23 -1.91 -10.08
C ALA A 464 20.38 -2.75 -9.12
N ARG A 465 20.26 -4.06 -9.42
CA ARG A 465 19.46 -4.99 -8.61
C ARG A 465 18.05 -4.44 -8.32
N ASN A 466 17.43 -3.81 -9.30
CA ASN A 466 16.08 -3.31 -9.17
C ASN A 466 15.06 -4.45 -9.21
N ILE A 467 13.96 -4.29 -8.44
CA ILE A 467 12.83 -5.22 -8.48
C ILE A 467 12.00 -4.91 -9.73
N THR A 468 11.92 -5.89 -10.63
CA THR A 468 11.16 -5.81 -11.88
C THR A 468 10.43 -7.12 -12.15
N LYS A 469 9.57 -7.16 -13.16
CA LYS A 469 8.94 -8.44 -13.60
C LYS A 469 9.96 -9.50 -14.05
N PHE A 470 11.19 -9.10 -14.39
CA PHE A 470 12.29 -10.00 -14.76
C PHE A 470 13.22 -10.35 -13.60
N ASN A 471 13.02 -9.74 -12.42
CA ASN A 471 13.80 -9.94 -11.21
C ASN A 471 12.95 -9.69 -9.96
N PRO A 472 11.92 -10.51 -9.69
CA PRO A 472 10.88 -10.17 -8.72
C PRO A 472 11.23 -10.49 -7.26
N PHE A 473 12.29 -11.27 -6.97
CA PHE A 473 12.58 -11.73 -5.61
C PHE A 473 13.56 -10.81 -4.88
N PRO A 474 13.14 -10.18 -3.76
CA PRO A 474 13.99 -9.28 -2.99
C PRO A 474 15.08 -10.03 -2.21
N GLN A 475 16.19 -9.35 -1.92
CA GLN A 475 17.29 -9.82 -1.12
C GLN A 475 16.90 -9.90 0.36
N PRO A 476 16.96 -11.07 1.02
CA PRO A 476 16.77 -11.15 2.46
C PRO A 476 17.93 -10.49 3.22
N ASN A 477 17.62 -9.57 4.13
CA ASN A 477 18.59 -8.74 4.86
C ASN A 477 18.54 -8.95 6.39
N GLY A 478 17.57 -9.71 6.92
CA GLY A 478 17.43 -9.94 8.36
C GLY A 478 18.67 -10.54 9.01
N GLY A 479 18.92 -10.20 10.28
CA GLY A 479 20.13 -10.58 11.01
C GLY A 479 20.29 -12.09 11.27
N ASN A 480 19.22 -12.88 11.19
CA ASN A 480 19.24 -14.33 11.36
C ASN A 480 19.15 -15.02 9.99
N MET A 481 20.26 -15.08 9.25
CA MET A 481 20.32 -15.68 7.91
C MET A 481 19.25 -15.14 6.94
N GLY A 482 19.00 -13.82 6.99
CA GLY A 482 18.00 -13.16 6.15
C GLY A 482 16.61 -13.03 6.80
N ASN A 483 16.41 -13.55 8.00
CA ASN A 483 15.15 -13.49 8.73
C ASN A 483 15.22 -12.51 9.91
N GLU A 484 14.06 -12.01 10.31
CA GLU A 484 13.81 -11.31 11.56
C GLU A 484 12.88 -12.16 12.43
N THR A 485 13.08 -12.14 13.77
CA THR A 485 12.18 -12.77 14.72
C THR A 485 11.18 -11.73 15.20
N LEU A 486 9.90 -11.97 14.94
CA LEU A 486 8.80 -11.09 15.30
C LEU A 486 8.09 -11.60 16.55
N ASP A 487 7.75 -10.68 17.44
CA ASP A 487 6.86 -10.96 18.56
C ASP A 487 5.43 -11.16 18.06
N VAL A 488 4.79 -12.22 18.57
CA VAL A 488 3.42 -12.59 18.22
C VAL A 488 2.53 -12.46 19.45
N GLN A 489 1.44 -11.72 19.34
CA GLN A 489 0.37 -11.68 20.32
C GLN A 489 -0.74 -12.61 19.93
N VAL A 490 -1.17 -13.48 20.85
CA VAL A 490 -2.28 -14.43 20.67
C VAL A 490 -3.34 -14.19 21.71
N THR A 491 -4.63 -14.23 21.34
CA THR A 491 -5.72 -14.43 22.31
C THR A 491 -6.52 -15.67 21.97
N VAL A 492 -6.89 -16.40 23.00
CA VAL A 492 -7.72 -17.61 22.87
C VAL A 492 -8.96 -17.44 23.72
N PRO A 493 -10.16 -17.80 23.20
CA PRO A 493 -11.41 -17.78 23.97
C PRO A 493 -11.33 -18.62 25.25
N ASN A 494 -11.76 -18.05 26.36
CA ASN A 494 -11.91 -18.78 27.64
C ASN A 494 -13.38 -19.22 27.82
N PRO A 495 -13.72 -20.54 27.61
CA PRO A 495 -15.11 -21.01 27.68
C PRO A 495 -15.76 -20.84 29.04
N ALA A 496 -14.98 -20.92 30.14
CA ALA A 496 -15.51 -20.77 31.48
C ALA A 496 -15.96 -19.32 31.73
N VAL A 497 -15.16 -18.35 31.37
CA VAL A 497 -15.49 -16.92 31.50
C VAL A 497 -16.62 -16.53 30.54
N ALA A 498 -16.57 -16.95 29.29
CA ALA A 498 -17.64 -16.69 28.32
C ALA A 498 -18.97 -17.28 28.78
N GLY A 499 -18.97 -18.53 29.31
CA GLY A 499 -20.14 -19.15 29.87
C GLY A 499 -20.72 -18.41 31.09
N ALA A 500 -19.86 -17.89 31.98
CA ALA A 500 -20.28 -17.08 33.13
C ALA A 500 -20.91 -15.74 32.69
N LEU A 501 -20.49 -15.20 31.55
CA LEU A 501 -21.07 -14.00 30.92
C LEU A 501 -22.33 -14.27 30.08
N GLY A 502 -22.79 -15.52 29.99
CA GLY A 502 -23.99 -15.91 29.25
C GLY A 502 -23.73 -16.30 27.78
N PHE A 503 -22.47 -16.44 27.37
CA PHE A 503 -22.05 -16.85 26.04
C PHE A 503 -21.40 -18.25 26.07
N PRO A 504 -22.18 -19.34 26.11
CA PRO A 504 -21.62 -20.68 26.18
C PRO A 504 -20.92 -21.06 24.87
N ILE A 505 -19.61 -21.10 24.86
CA ILE A 505 -18.77 -21.51 23.74
C ILE A 505 -17.97 -22.77 24.12
N THR A 506 -17.56 -23.52 23.10
CA THR A 506 -16.68 -24.68 23.27
C THR A 506 -15.67 -24.71 22.12
N MET A 507 -14.42 -25.08 22.41
CA MET A 507 -13.42 -25.25 21.36
C MET A 507 -13.84 -26.40 20.43
N PRO A 508 -13.91 -26.13 19.11
CA PRO A 508 -14.15 -27.21 18.14
C PRO A 508 -12.98 -28.22 18.13
N GLU A 509 -13.25 -29.44 17.62
CA GLU A 509 -12.22 -30.48 17.52
C GLU A 509 -11.03 -30.06 16.66
N ALA A 510 -11.27 -29.30 15.57
CA ALA A 510 -10.24 -28.75 14.70
C ALA A 510 -9.37 -27.65 15.37
N GLY A 511 -9.88 -27.02 16.43
CA GLY A 511 -9.32 -25.82 17.07
C GLY A 511 -10.25 -24.61 16.92
N TRP A 512 -9.82 -23.47 17.42
CA TRP A 512 -10.55 -22.22 17.26
C TRP A 512 -10.43 -21.67 15.85
N PRO A 513 -11.49 -21.16 15.22
CA PRO A 513 -11.34 -20.22 14.10
C PRO A 513 -10.42 -19.07 14.54
N VAL A 514 -9.56 -18.61 13.66
CA VAL A 514 -8.57 -17.59 14.01
C VAL A 514 -8.66 -16.39 13.07
N VAL A 515 -8.58 -15.19 13.64
CA VAL A 515 -8.46 -13.96 12.88
C VAL A 515 -7.07 -13.35 13.07
N ILE A 516 -6.41 -13.04 11.97
CA ILE A 516 -5.20 -12.23 11.96
C ILE A 516 -5.65 -10.77 12.16
N LEU A 517 -5.06 -10.06 13.12
CA LEU A 517 -5.38 -8.66 13.39
C LEU A 517 -4.22 -7.79 12.93
N ALA A 518 -4.51 -6.81 12.04
CA ALA A 518 -3.54 -5.88 11.48
C ALA A 518 -3.83 -4.45 11.96
N HIS A 519 -2.89 -3.84 12.69
CA HIS A 519 -3.02 -2.51 13.29
C HIS A 519 -2.79 -1.38 12.28
N GLY A 520 -3.24 -0.15 12.62
CA GLY A 520 -3.05 1.07 11.85
C GLY A 520 -1.66 1.68 11.97
N ILE A 521 -1.42 2.76 11.20
CA ILE A 521 -0.20 3.56 11.33
C ILE A 521 -0.18 4.22 12.72
N THR A 522 0.99 4.39 13.32
CA THR A 522 1.22 4.90 14.68
C THR A 522 0.64 4.04 15.80
N SER A 523 0.06 2.89 15.48
CA SER A 523 -0.48 1.89 16.41
C SER A 523 0.48 0.71 16.57
N GLN A 524 0.06 -0.33 17.28
CA GLN A 524 0.83 -1.55 17.54
C GLN A 524 -0.12 -2.74 17.78
N LYS A 525 0.42 -3.98 17.81
CA LYS A 525 -0.39 -5.20 17.98
C LYS A 525 -1.23 -5.22 19.26
N GLU A 526 -0.76 -4.56 20.32
CA GLU A 526 -1.47 -4.48 21.62
C GLU A 526 -2.77 -3.66 21.52
N ASP A 527 -2.84 -2.64 20.66
CA ASP A 527 -4.04 -1.83 20.47
C ASP A 527 -5.19 -2.68 19.90
N MET A 528 -4.85 -3.71 19.13
CA MET A 528 -5.84 -4.65 18.58
C MET A 528 -6.51 -5.52 19.64
N LEU A 529 -6.02 -5.54 20.89
CA LEU A 529 -6.72 -6.18 22.01
C LEU A 529 -8.12 -5.59 22.25
N ALA A 530 -8.36 -4.35 21.83
CA ALA A 530 -9.65 -3.67 22.03
C ALA A 530 -10.84 -4.35 21.35
N ILE A 531 -10.64 -5.22 20.37
CA ILE A 531 -11.73 -6.01 19.74
C ILE A 531 -11.77 -7.47 20.22
N THR A 532 -10.70 -7.95 20.86
CA THR A 532 -10.55 -9.39 21.17
C THR A 532 -11.59 -9.93 22.14
N GLY A 533 -12.12 -9.08 23.02
CA GLY A 533 -13.20 -9.44 23.93
C GLY A 533 -14.45 -9.90 23.18
N THR A 534 -14.91 -9.13 22.22
CA THR A 534 -16.10 -9.44 21.40
C THR A 534 -15.85 -10.69 20.55
N LEU A 535 -14.66 -10.81 19.92
CA LEU A 535 -14.26 -11.98 19.13
C LEU A 535 -14.22 -13.25 20.00
N SER A 536 -13.66 -13.17 21.20
CA SER A 536 -13.58 -14.33 22.11
C SER A 536 -14.97 -14.81 22.55
N LEU A 537 -15.93 -13.89 22.79
CA LEU A 537 -17.32 -14.28 23.09
C LEU A 537 -18.00 -14.96 21.89
N ALA A 538 -17.55 -14.66 20.65
CA ALA A 538 -18.00 -15.33 19.43
C ALA A 538 -17.25 -16.65 19.16
N GLY A 539 -16.33 -17.08 20.05
CA GLY A 539 -15.54 -18.30 19.87
C GLY A 539 -14.43 -18.19 18.84
N ILE A 540 -13.87 -17.00 18.63
CA ILE A 540 -12.82 -16.72 17.67
C ILE A 540 -11.52 -16.37 18.41
N ALA A 541 -10.43 -17.07 18.10
CA ALA A 541 -9.09 -16.72 18.56
C ALA A 541 -8.48 -15.61 17.68
N THR A 542 -7.48 -14.90 18.19
CA THR A 542 -6.79 -13.85 17.44
C THR A 542 -5.28 -14.05 17.44
N ILE A 543 -4.63 -13.54 16.39
CA ILE A 543 -3.19 -13.49 16.28
C ILE A 543 -2.78 -12.15 15.65
N ALA A 544 -1.74 -11.51 16.18
CA ALA A 544 -1.25 -10.23 15.71
C ALA A 544 0.28 -10.15 15.78
N ILE A 545 0.87 -9.38 14.85
CA ILE A 545 2.28 -8.95 14.85
C ILE A 545 2.33 -7.45 14.61
N ASP A 546 3.42 -6.81 14.99
CA ASP A 546 3.70 -5.43 14.61
C ASP A 546 4.11 -5.34 13.14
N GLN A 547 3.66 -4.30 12.46
CA GLN A 547 4.17 -3.96 11.13
C GLN A 547 5.61 -3.41 11.23
N PRO A 548 6.41 -3.39 10.14
CA PRO A 548 7.75 -2.82 10.17
C PRO A 548 7.78 -1.43 10.82
N LEU A 549 8.81 -1.14 11.61
CA LEU A 549 9.00 0.15 12.28
C LEU A 549 7.90 0.54 13.29
N HIS A 550 7.00 -0.39 13.69
CA HIS A 550 5.97 -0.14 14.70
C HIS A 550 6.19 -1.01 15.93
N GLY A 551 5.65 -0.58 17.07
CA GLY A 551 5.65 -1.32 18.33
C GLY A 551 7.03 -1.85 18.68
N SER A 552 7.16 -3.18 18.82
CA SER A 552 8.43 -3.87 19.16
C SER A 552 9.45 -3.93 18.00
N ARG A 553 9.12 -3.38 16.82
CA ARG A 553 9.99 -3.41 15.63
C ARG A 553 10.66 -2.06 15.32
N GLY A 554 10.75 -1.18 16.30
CA GLY A 554 11.57 0.03 16.23
C GLY A 554 13.06 -0.29 16.33
N PHE A 555 13.89 0.73 16.15
CA PHE A 555 15.36 0.61 16.27
C PHE A 555 15.90 1.62 17.25
N ASP A 556 16.47 1.12 18.35
CA ASP A 556 17.30 1.87 19.30
C ASP A 556 18.71 1.94 18.72
N LEU A 557 19.07 3.08 18.13
CA LEU A 557 20.34 3.26 17.44
C LEU A 557 21.50 3.61 18.38
N ASN A 558 21.19 4.13 19.56
CA ASN A 558 22.18 4.61 20.53
C ASN A 558 22.34 3.68 21.73
N GLY A 559 21.43 2.70 21.93
CA GLY A 559 21.49 1.71 23.00
C GLY A 559 21.01 2.20 24.37
N ASP A 560 20.16 3.22 24.42
CA ASP A 560 19.61 3.77 25.68
C ASP A 560 18.25 3.17 26.08
N GLY A 561 17.70 2.29 25.24
CA GLY A 561 16.41 1.62 25.45
C GLY A 561 15.22 2.40 24.90
N ILE A 562 15.45 3.45 24.12
CA ILE A 562 14.42 4.24 23.43
C ILE A 562 14.71 4.19 21.93
N ASP A 563 13.71 3.86 21.14
CA ASP A 563 13.86 3.81 19.69
C ASP A 563 13.98 5.22 19.10
N GLU A 564 14.99 5.46 18.27
CA GLU A 564 15.06 6.63 17.38
C GLU A 564 14.23 6.46 16.12
N LEU A 565 14.07 5.22 15.65
CA LEU A 565 13.29 4.91 14.47
C LEU A 565 12.09 4.04 14.85
N ASN A 566 10.93 4.65 15.01
CA ASN A 566 9.69 3.95 15.34
C ASN A 566 8.49 4.79 14.89
N ALA A 567 7.56 4.18 14.15
CA ALA A 567 6.37 4.86 13.65
C ALA A 567 5.28 5.02 14.73
N THR A 568 5.30 4.19 15.79
CA THR A 568 4.36 4.28 16.91
C THR A 568 4.74 5.38 17.89
N THR A 569 6.03 5.50 18.24
CA THR A 569 6.47 6.34 19.34
C THR A 569 7.18 7.62 18.91
N VAL A 570 7.66 7.70 17.65
CA VAL A 570 8.47 8.83 17.18
C VAL A 570 7.77 9.59 16.05
N SER A 571 7.60 8.98 14.86
CA SER A 571 6.96 9.64 13.71
C SER A 571 6.43 8.64 12.69
N ALA A 572 5.20 8.86 12.22
CA ALA A 572 4.61 8.13 11.10
C ALA A 572 5.48 8.17 9.83
N THR A 573 6.30 9.21 9.67
CA THR A 573 7.18 9.40 8.50
C THR A 573 8.32 8.38 8.45
N HIS A 574 8.62 7.67 9.52
CA HIS A 574 9.56 6.55 9.48
C HIS A 574 9.04 5.41 8.60
N TYR A 575 7.72 5.15 8.63
CA TYR A 575 7.09 4.13 7.79
C TYR A 575 6.62 4.70 6.44
N MET A 576 5.83 5.79 6.45
CA MET A 576 5.40 6.51 5.23
C MET A 576 6.44 7.56 4.84
N ASN A 577 7.57 7.09 4.38
CA ASN A 577 8.80 7.87 4.24
C ASN A 577 8.81 8.72 2.97
N LEU A 578 8.57 10.02 3.11
CA LEU A 578 8.61 10.96 1.98
C LEU A 578 10.03 11.30 1.50
N ALA A 579 11.04 11.06 2.34
CA ALA A 579 12.45 11.26 1.95
C ALA A 579 12.99 10.07 1.13
N SER A 580 12.29 8.94 1.07
CA SER A 580 12.59 7.80 0.23
C SER A 580 11.28 7.08 -0.13
N LEU A 581 10.63 7.49 -1.20
CA LEU A 581 9.38 6.89 -1.66
C LEU A 581 9.49 5.37 -1.92
N PRO A 582 10.61 4.84 -2.50
CA PRO A 582 10.79 3.40 -2.63
C PRO A 582 10.82 2.67 -1.28
N THR A 583 11.38 3.27 -0.22
CA THR A 583 11.36 2.70 1.13
C THR A 583 9.93 2.63 1.68
N ALA A 584 9.14 3.71 1.54
CA ALA A 584 7.73 3.73 1.95
C ALA A 584 6.91 2.63 1.24
N ARG A 585 7.09 2.47 -0.09
CA ARG A 585 6.48 1.37 -0.86
C ARG A 585 6.85 0.00 -0.28
N ASP A 586 8.11 -0.19 0.04
CA ASP A 586 8.62 -1.50 0.46
C ASP A 586 8.29 -1.83 1.91
N ASN A 587 8.05 -0.83 2.77
CA ASN A 587 7.42 -1.01 4.07
C ASN A 587 6.02 -1.64 3.95
N LEU A 588 5.19 -1.15 3.01
CA LEU A 588 3.88 -1.75 2.73
C LEU A 588 4.02 -3.20 2.23
N ARG A 589 4.95 -3.45 1.29
CA ARG A 589 5.19 -4.81 0.76
C ARG A 589 5.74 -5.76 1.83
N GLN A 590 6.61 -5.29 2.73
CA GLN A 590 7.10 -6.09 3.84
C GLN A 590 5.97 -6.46 4.81
N SER A 591 5.06 -5.51 5.13
CA SER A 591 3.88 -5.82 5.95
C SER A 591 3.04 -6.94 5.36
N VAL A 592 2.81 -6.93 4.04
CA VAL A 592 2.08 -8.00 3.33
C VAL A 592 2.88 -9.32 3.36
N SER A 593 4.20 -9.28 3.14
CA SER A 593 5.09 -10.44 3.23
C SER A 593 5.04 -11.09 4.62
N ASP A 594 5.06 -10.27 5.69
CA ASP A 594 4.99 -10.75 7.07
C ASP A 594 3.65 -11.41 7.37
N LEU A 595 2.54 -10.84 6.88
CA LEU A 595 1.20 -11.46 7.00
C LEU A 595 1.10 -12.78 6.23
N LEU A 596 1.73 -12.91 5.04
CA LEU A 596 1.82 -14.19 4.31
C LEU A 596 2.60 -15.23 5.12
N GLY A 597 3.73 -14.82 5.71
CA GLY A 597 4.55 -15.68 6.56
C GLY A 597 3.82 -16.10 7.84
N LEU A 598 3.11 -15.17 8.49
CA LEU A 598 2.29 -15.45 9.67
C LEU A 598 1.17 -16.43 9.36
N ARG A 599 0.46 -16.23 8.22
CA ARG A 599 -0.57 -17.15 7.76
C ARG A 599 -0.01 -18.56 7.47
N LEU A 600 1.13 -18.63 6.81
CA LEU A 600 1.81 -19.91 6.58
C LEU A 600 2.19 -20.58 7.90
N GLY A 601 2.70 -19.80 8.86
CA GLY A 601 3.11 -20.26 10.20
C GLY A 601 1.96 -20.85 11.04
N LEU A 602 0.71 -20.43 10.80
CA LEU A 602 -0.46 -21.06 11.44
C LEU A 602 -0.57 -22.55 11.16
N ASN A 603 0.07 -23.07 10.10
CA ASN A 603 0.15 -24.52 9.84
C ASN A 603 1.25 -25.24 10.66
N ALA A 604 2.02 -24.51 11.47
CA ALA A 604 3.16 -25.04 12.22
C ALA A 604 3.24 -24.42 13.65
N VAL A 605 2.10 -24.35 14.35
CA VAL A 605 2.05 -23.79 15.71
C VAL A 605 2.61 -24.79 16.72
N VAL A 606 3.48 -24.28 17.59
CA VAL A 606 4.06 -25.03 18.72
C VAL A 606 3.56 -24.40 20.02
N ASP A 607 2.62 -25.06 20.66
CA ASP A 607 2.05 -24.64 21.95
C ASP A 607 2.95 -25.14 23.10
N THR A 608 3.66 -24.21 23.75
CA THR A 608 4.47 -24.48 24.94
C THR A 608 3.81 -24.03 26.24
N THR A 609 2.55 -23.57 26.17
CA THR A 609 1.81 -23.10 27.33
C THR A 609 1.54 -24.22 28.33
N ALA A 610 1.38 -23.85 29.59
CA ALA A 610 1.04 -24.82 30.63
C ALA A 610 -0.33 -25.49 30.39
N ALA A 611 -1.26 -24.76 29.80
CA ALA A 611 -2.62 -25.24 29.51
C ALA A 611 -2.72 -26.07 28.22
N GLN A 612 -1.80 -25.95 27.31
CA GLN A 612 -1.78 -26.57 25.96
C GLN A 612 -3.14 -26.43 25.23
N ASN A 613 -3.71 -25.22 25.28
CA ASN A 613 -5.04 -24.91 24.75
C ASN A 613 -5.00 -23.98 23.52
N VAL A 614 -3.80 -23.66 23.05
CA VAL A 614 -3.59 -22.86 21.82
C VAL A 614 -3.64 -23.78 20.61
N LYS A 615 -4.81 -23.91 20.03
CA LYS A 615 -5.07 -24.72 18.84
C LYS A 615 -5.97 -23.98 17.89
N PHE A 616 -5.53 -23.79 16.65
CA PHE A 616 -6.26 -23.08 15.61
C PHE A 616 -6.79 -24.01 14.51
N ASP A 617 -7.98 -23.70 14.01
CA ASP A 617 -8.51 -24.31 12.79
C ASP A 617 -7.95 -23.56 11.57
N THR A 618 -6.92 -24.12 10.96
CA THR A 618 -6.23 -23.52 9.81
C THR A 618 -7.06 -23.50 8.52
N SER A 619 -8.24 -24.14 8.52
CA SER A 619 -9.21 -24.04 7.43
C SER A 619 -10.19 -22.86 7.61
N ARG A 620 -10.18 -22.21 8.78
CA ARG A 620 -11.03 -21.05 9.12
C ARG A 620 -10.16 -19.89 9.62
N VAL A 621 -9.39 -19.31 8.69
CA VAL A 621 -8.51 -18.16 8.95
C VAL A 621 -9.08 -16.93 8.27
N SER A 622 -9.19 -15.83 9.00
CA SER A 622 -9.70 -14.55 8.51
C SER A 622 -8.68 -13.44 8.77
N ILE A 623 -8.89 -12.28 8.17
CA ILE A 623 -8.13 -11.06 8.44
C ILE A 623 -9.08 -9.95 8.89
N MET A 624 -8.72 -9.22 9.93
CA MET A 624 -9.29 -7.91 10.25
C MET A 624 -8.18 -6.88 10.28
N GLY A 625 -8.36 -5.80 9.56
CA GLY A 625 -7.42 -4.67 9.52
C GLY A 625 -8.11 -3.35 9.79
N VAL A 626 -7.36 -2.41 10.39
CA VAL A 626 -7.81 -1.04 10.64
C VAL A 626 -6.82 -0.08 10.00
N SER A 627 -7.30 0.90 9.20
CA SER A 627 -6.45 1.93 8.59
C SER A 627 -5.34 1.31 7.71
N LEU A 628 -4.06 1.58 8.00
CA LEU A 628 -2.91 0.94 7.36
C LEU A 628 -3.03 -0.60 7.39
N GLY A 629 -3.49 -1.17 8.51
CA GLY A 629 -3.74 -2.61 8.62
C GLY A 629 -4.87 -3.11 7.72
N ALA A 630 -5.84 -2.27 7.38
CA ALA A 630 -6.87 -2.59 6.39
C ALA A 630 -6.32 -2.52 4.95
N ILE A 631 -5.39 -1.59 4.67
CA ILE A 631 -4.67 -1.50 3.40
C ILE A 631 -3.82 -2.76 3.18
N THR A 632 -2.91 -3.04 4.13
CA THR A 632 -1.98 -4.18 4.03
C THR A 632 -2.70 -5.52 4.16
N GLY A 633 -3.75 -5.60 4.99
CA GLY A 633 -4.61 -6.77 5.14
C GLY A 633 -5.43 -7.09 3.89
N GLY A 634 -5.94 -6.08 3.18
CA GLY A 634 -6.62 -6.25 1.89
C GLY A 634 -5.66 -6.77 0.81
N ASN A 635 -4.47 -6.17 0.70
CA ASN A 635 -3.42 -6.62 -0.21
C ASN A 635 -2.99 -8.07 0.10
N PHE A 636 -2.79 -8.36 1.39
CA PHE A 636 -2.48 -9.72 1.86
C PHE A 636 -3.55 -10.73 1.45
N ALA A 637 -4.83 -10.45 1.68
CA ALA A 637 -5.92 -11.35 1.34
C ALA A 637 -5.99 -11.62 -0.18
N ALA A 638 -5.80 -10.58 -1.00
CA ALA A 638 -5.73 -10.72 -2.46
C ALA A 638 -4.58 -11.63 -2.90
N VAL A 639 -3.37 -11.42 -2.40
CA VAL A 639 -2.19 -12.25 -2.72
C VAL A 639 -2.32 -13.65 -2.14
N ALA A 640 -2.79 -13.78 -0.91
CA ALA A 640 -2.98 -15.07 -0.22
C ALA A 640 -3.92 -16.00 -1.00
N ASN A 641 -5.00 -15.45 -1.55
CA ASN A 641 -6.02 -16.21 -2.29
C ASN A 641 -5.75 -16.34 -3.80
N THR A 642 -4.74 -15.64 -4.34
CA THR A 642 -4.27 -15.89 -5.71
C THR A 642 -3.52 -17.21 -5.79
N SER A 643 -3.86 -18.07 -6.76
CA SER A 643 -3.18 -19.38 -6.90
C SER A 643 -1.72 -19.21 -7.30
N MET A 644 -0.84 -20.01 -6.66
CA MET A 644 0.57 -20.12 -7.02
C MET A 644 0.79 -20.79 -8.38
N GLY A 645 -0.22 -21.51 -8.86
CA GLY A 645 -0.15 -22.24 -10.15
C GLY A 645 0.81 -23.42 -10.15
N GLY A 646 0.82 -24.17 -11.27
CA GLY A 646 1.70 -25.32 -11.44
C GLY A 646 1.60 -26.33 -10.30
N ASP A 647 2.74 -26.93 -9.93
CA ASP A 647 2.83 -27.93 -8.87
C ASP A 647 2.56 -27.38 -7.47
N LEU A 648 2.69 -26.06 -7.27
CA LEU A 648 2.44 -25.41 -5.99
C LEU A 648 0.95 -25.13 -5.72
N ALA A 649 0.07 -25.21 -6.72
CA ALA A 649 -1.37 -24.96 -6.56
C ALA A 649 -2.04 -25.87 -5.50
N ALA A 650 -1.50 -27.09 -5.31
CA ALA A 650 -1.98 -27.99 -4.24
C ALA A 650 -1.75 -27.45 -2.80
N LEU A 651 -0.89 -26.44 -2.65
CA LEU A 651 -0.53 -25.82 -1.38
C LEU A 651 -1.21 -24.46 -1.17
N ASP A 652 -2.05 -23.97 -2.11
CA ASP A 652 -2.74 -22.69 -2.00
C ASP A 652 -3.53 -22.58 -0.68
N GLY A 653 -4.14 -23.68 -0.21
CA GLY A 653 -4.88 -23.72 1.05
C GLY A 653 -4.04 -23.39 2.30
N MET A 654 -2.71 -23.48 2.24
CA MET A 654 -1.84 -23.12 3.37
C MET A 654 -1.77 -21.59 3.58
N PHE A 655 -2.13 -20.81 2.57
CA PHE A 655 -2.20 -19.34 2.60
C PHE A 655 -3.64 -18.80 2.61
N ALA A 656 -4.63 -19.62 2.24
CA ALA A 656 -6.00 -19.17 2.03
C ALA A 656 -6.59 -18.43 3.24
N VAL A 657 -7.31 -17.34 2.96
CA VAL A 657 -8.07 -16.52 3.91
C VAL A 657 -9.54 -16.58 3.54
N ASN A 658 -10.40 -16.93 4.50
CA ASN A 658 -11.83 -17.17 4.24
C ASN A 658 -12.62 -15.89 3.99
N GLN A 659 -12.32 -14.83 4.73
CA GLN A 659 -12.96 -13.52 4.61
C GLN A 659 -12.09 -12.41 5.21
N ALA A 660 -12.36 -11.17 4.79
CA ALA A 660 -11.70 -9.97 5.29
C ALA A 660 -12.71 -8.99 5.88
N SER A 661 -12.38 -8.41 7.04
CA SER A 661 -13.10 -7.26 7.60
C SER A 661 -12.15 -6.08 7.68
N LEU A 662 -12.47 -4.99 6.98
CA LEU A 662 -11.56 -3.87 6.73
C LEU A 662 -12.21 -2.56 7.21
N GLU A 663 -11.63 -1.92 8.21
CA GLU A 663 -12.08 -0.60 8.69
C GLU A 663 -11.20 0.50 8.11
N SER A 664 -11.83 1.45 7.43
CA SER A 664 -11.21 2.66 6.89
C SER A 664 -9.97 2.40 6.00
N PRO A 665 -9.97 1.42 5.05
CA PRO A 665 -8.91 1.34 4.06
C PRO A 665 -9.08 2.45 3.02
N GLY A 666 -7.99 2.89 2.37
CA GLY A 666 -8.07 3.86 1.27
C GLY A 666 -7.11 3.53 0.14
N GLY A 667 -7.59 3.67 -1.09
CA GLY A 667 -6.77 3.59 -2.30
C GLY A 667 -6.24 4.95 -2.74
N GLY A 668 -5.27 4.96 -3.68
CA GLY A 668 -4.64 6.19 -4.15
C GLY A 668 -3.85 6.89 -3.06
N ILE A 669 -2.90 6.16 -2.43
CA ILE A 669 -2.23 6.55 -1.17
C ILE A 669 -1.63 7.96 -1.25
N ALA A 670 -0.92 8.30 -2.32
CA ALA A 670 -0.29 9.62 -2.44
C ALA A 670 -1.33 10.75 -2.43
N GLN A 671 -2.45 10.55 -3.11
CA GLN A 671 -3.50 11.56 -3.19
C GLN A 671 -4.29 11.67 -1.88
N PHE A 672 -4.72 10.54 -1.30
CA PHE A 672 -5.48 10.65 -0.06
C PHE A 672 -4.65 11.23 1.09
N LEU A 673 -3.35 10.95 1.14
CA LEU A 673 -2.46 11.54 2.15
C LEU A 673 -2.34 13.06 1.99
N LEU A 674 -2.23 13.57 0.76
CA LEU A 674 -2.19 15.02 0.49
C LEU A 674 -3.52 15.72 0.85
N GLU A 675 -4.66 15.04 0.67
CA GLU A 675 -5.98 15.57 0.99
C GLU A 675 -6.46 15.22 2.41
N SER A 676 -5.71 14.39 3.16
CA SER A 676 -6.02 14.03 4.54
C SER A 676 -6.07 15.27 5.43
N PRO A 677 -7.15 15.53 6.17
CA PRO A 677 -7.15 16.61 7.17
C PRO A 677 -6.11 16.43 8.26
N ALA A 678 -5.80 15.18 8.65
CA ALA A 678 -4.81 14.86 9.68
C ALA A 678 -3.37 14.92 9.17
N PHE A 679 -3.07 14.31 8.00
CA PHE A 679 -1.70 14.18 7.50
C PHE A 679 -1.33 15.21 6.42
N GLY A 680 -2.31 15.69 5.65
CA GLY A 680 -2.06 16.61 4.52
C GLY A 680 -1.26 17.85 4.89
N PRO A 681 -1.56 18.55 5.98
CA PRO A 681 -0.78 19.72 6.39
C PRO A 681 0.69 19.42 6.67
N LEU A 682 1.01 18.28 7.30
CA LEU A 682 2.40 17.88 7.53
C LEU A 682 3.13 17.58 6.22
N ILE A 683 2.50 16.78 5.34
CA ILE A 683 3.07 16.39 4.04
C ILE A 683 3.34 17.62 3.17
N LYS A 684 2.36 18.51 3.06
CA LYS A 684 2.50 19.78 2.34
C LYS A 684 3.62 20.64 2.93
N GLY A 685 3.72 20.70 4.26
CA GLY A 685 4.78 21.42 4.96
C GLY A 685 6.17 20.88 4.64
N LEU A 686 6.36 19.57 4.64
CA LEU A 686 7.60 18.92 4.26
C LEU A 686 7.99 19.21 2.81
N LEU A 687 7.04 19.14 1.89
CA LEU A 687 7.25 19.47 0.47
C LEU A 687 7.59 20.96 0.26
N LEU A 688 6.86 21.86 0.93
CA LEU A 688 7.08 23.30 0.84
C LEU A 688 8.42 23.73 1.45
N SER A 689 8.87 23.07 2.50
CA SER A 689 10.18 23.31 3.11
C SER A 689 11.34 23.05 2.14
N GLN A 690 11.15 22.16 1.18
CA GLN A 690 12.15 21.86 0.13
C GLN A 690 11.96 22.72 -1.12
N ALA A 691 10.70 23.02 -1.49
CA ALA A 691 10.36 23.62 -2.78
C ALA A 691 10.12 25.13 -2.76
N SER A 692 9.88 25.77 -1.58
CA SER A 692 9.45 27.16 -1.48
C SER A 692 10.32 27.99 -0.53
N GLU A 693 11.14 28.89 -1.11
CA GLU A 693 11.90 29.86 -0.30
C GLU A 693 10.97 30.78 0.52
N ASP A 694 9.79 31.13 0.01
CA ASP A 694 8.79 31.95 0.71
C ASP A 694 8.24 31.22 1.94
N PHE A 695 8.02 29.91 1.86
CA PHE A 695 7.59 29.10 2.99
C PHE A 695 8.70 28.96 4.05
N VAL A 696 9.94 28.73 3.64
CA VAL A 696 11.11 28.71 4.51
C VAL A 696 11.28 30.06 5.22
N ALA A 697 11.07 31.17 4.53
CA ALA A 697 11.10 32.52 5.11
C ALA A 697 9.95 32.70 6.15
N LEU A 698 8.77 32.16 5.88
CA LEU A 698 7.65 32.17 6.83
C LEU A 698 7.96 31.37 8.11
N LEU A 699 8.58 30.19 8.00
CA LEU A 699 9.01 29.42 9.18
C LEU A 699 9.98 30.21 10.06
N ASN A 700 10.98 30.84 9.45
CA ASN A 700 11.89 31.74 10.19
C ASN A 700 11.17 32.92 10.84
N GLN A 701 10.14 33.47 10.18
CA GLN A 701 9.36 34.58 10.74
C GLN A 701 8.50 34.14 11.92
N LEU A 702 7.87 32.97 11.85
CA LEU A 702 6.96 32.46 12.88
C LEU A 702 7.71 31.90 14.11
N TYR A 703 8.78 31.15 13.85
CA TYR A 703 9.44 30.32 14.88
C TYR A 703 10.92 30.70 15.14
N GLY A 704 11.52 31.53 14.28
CA GLY A 704 12.94 31.92 14.41
C GLY A 704 13.94 30.85 13.94
N THR A 705 13.45 29.73 13.39
CA THR A 705 14.23 28.61 12.87
C THR A 705 13.45 27.88 11.77
N THR A 706 14.15 27.10 10.95
CA THR A 706 13.52 26.15 9.99
C THR A 706 13.46 24.73 10.54
N ASP A 707 14.16 24.47 11.63
CA ASP A 707 14.10 23.20 12.38
C ASP A 707 12.96 23.30 13.39
N VAL A 708 11.75 22.91 12.95
CA VAL A 708 10.48 23.02 13.68
C VAL A 708 9.86 21.65 13.86
N SER A 709 9.00 21.48 14.86
CA SER A 709 8.24 20.25 15.07
C SER A 709 7.22 20.00 13.94
N GLU A 710 6.80 18.75 13.74
CA GLU A 710 5.77 18.38 12.75
C GLU A 710 4.47 19.19 12.95
N ALA A 711 4.07 19.45 14.19
CA ALA A 711 2.87 20.24 14.49
C ALA A 711 3.03 21.72 14.11
N GLU A 712 4.21 22.32 14.34
CA GLU A 712 4.52 23.69 13.91
C GLU A 712 4.56 23.80 12.38
N LEU A 713 5.16 22.80 11.73
CA LEU A 713 5.23 22.72 10.28
C LEU A 713 3.82 22.66 9.66
N ALA A 714 2.97 21.78 10.16
CA ALA A 714 1.57 21.67 9.73
C ALA A 714 0.79 22.97 9.98
N SER A 715 1.00 23.65 11.10
CA SER A 715 0.35 24.93 11.41
C SER A 715 0.80 26.06 10.45
N ALA A 716 2.06 26.08 10.05
CA ALA A 716 2.60 27.07 9.11
C ALA A 716 1.98 26.96 7.72
N VAL A 717 1.60 25.74 7.27
CA VAL A 717 0.96 25.51 5.95
C VAL A 717 -0.35 26.30 5.85
N ALA A 718 -1.24 26.22 6.83
CA ALA A 718 -2.51 26.95 6.80
C ALA A 718 -2.30 28.46 6.70
N THR A 719 -1.28 28.98 7.42
CA THR A 719 -0.89 30.41 7.35
C THR A 719 -0.33 30.76 5.98
N PHE A 720 0.47 29.89 5.37
CA PHE A 720 1.04 30.11 4.04
C PHE A 720 -0.04 30.13 2.97
N GLU A 721 -0.86 29.08 2.90
CA GLU A 721 -1.93 28.95 1.90
C GLU A 721 -2.93 30.12 1.95
N ALA A 722 -3.28 30.61 3.15
CA ALA A 722 -4.21 31.75 3.32
C ALA A 722 -3.66 33.08 2.76
N ASN A 723 -2.36 33.21 2.55
CA ASN A 723 -1.70 34.42 2.05
C ASN A 723 -1.29 34.34 0.58
N LEU A 724 -1.55 33.23 -0.12
CA LEU A 724 -1.20 33.08 -1.52
C LEU A 724 -2.14 33.85 -2.43
N THR A 725 -1.61 34.50 -3.48
CA THR A 725 -2.41 34.91 -4.63
C THR A 725 -2.89 33.71 -5.42
N ALA A 726 -3.89 33.87 -6.27
CA ALA A 726 -4.39 32.79 -7.13
C ALA A 726 -3.28 32.19 -8.03
N GLU A 727 -2.37 33.02 -8.54
CA GLU A 727 -1.23 32.56 -9.36
C GLU A 727 -0.24 31.75 -8.52
N GLN A 728 0.09 32.22 -7.32
CA GLN A 728 0.97 31.47 -6.39
C GLN A 728 0.34 30.16 -5.94
N ALA A 729 -0.96 30.16 -5.62
CA ALA A 729 -1.69 28.95 -5.26
C ALA A 729 -1.68 27.92 -6.41
N ALA A 730 -1.86 28.36 -7.67
CA ALA A 730 -1.75 27.48 -8.83
C ALA A 730 -0.33 26.90 -8.98
N ALA A 731 0.72 27.70 -8.73
CA ALA A 731 2.10 27.22 -8.79
C ALA A 731 2.41 26.20 -7.67
N VAL A 732 1.91 26.42 -6.46
CA VAL A 732 2.04 25.49 -5.32
C VAL A 732 1.30 24.19 -5.60
N ASN A 733 0.06 24.27 -6.11
CA ASN A 733 -0.72 23.08 -6.47
C ASN A 733 -0.05 22.27 -7.59
N ALA A 734 0.63 22.92 -8.54
CA ALA A 734 1.39 22.20 -9.55
C ALA A 734 2.55 21.39 -8.94
N VAL A 735 3.24 21.91 -7.92
CA VAL A 735 4.27 21.16 -7.18
C VAL A 735 3.66 19.94 -6.50
N PHE A 736 2.54 20.09 -5.81
CA PHE A 736 1.86 18.96 -5.15
C PHE A 736 1.39 17.91 -6.15
N SER A 737 0.85 18.33 -7.30
CA SER A 737 0.41 17.39 -8.36
C SER A 737 1.57 16.63 -8.99
N GLN A 738 2.72 17.28 -9.22
CA GLN A 738 3.93 16.62 -9.74
C GLN A 738 4.49 15.60 -8.72
N PHE A 739 4.53 15.98 -7.44
CA PHE A 739 4.91 15.07 -6.38
C PHE A 739 3.94 13.88 -6.30
N ALA A 740 2.62 14.13 -6.33
CA ALA A 740 1.60 13.08 -6.25
C ALA A 740 1.73 12.08 -7.42
N PHE A 741 2.03 12.54 -8.64
CA PHE A 741 2.29 11.67 -9.79
C PHE A 741 3.46 10.72 -9.53
N ALA A 742 4.60 11.24 -9.10
CA ALA A 742 5.78 10.43 -8.83
C ALA A 742 5.57 9.52 -7.61
N ALA A 743 5.02 10.06 -6.53
CA ALA A 743 4.75 9.31 -5.30
C ALA A 743 3.75 8.17 -5.55
N GLN A 744 2.63 8.42 -6.25
CA GLN A 744 1.67 7.35 -6.55
C GLN A 744 2.29 6.31 -7.49
N SER A 745 3.04 6.73 -8.51
CA SER A 745 3.74 5.79 -9.39
C SER A 745 4.66 4.86 -8.58
N VAL A 746 5.42 5.40 -7.62
CA VAL A 746 6.27 4.56 -6.75
C VAL A 746 5.44 3.67 -5.82
N MET A 747 4.35 4.19 -5.25
CA MET A 747 3.54 3.49 -4.24
C MET A 747 2.63 2.41 -4.83
N ASP A 748 2.37 2.38 -6.14
CA ASP A 748 1.38 1.49 -6.78
C ASP A 748 1.54 0.01 -6.40
N ALA A 749 2.76 -0.49 -6.24
CA ALA A 749 2.99 -1.88 -5.83
C ALA A 749 2.61 -2.19 -4.36
N GLY A 750 2.33 -1.16 -3.54
CA GLY A 750 1.80 -1.26 -2.17
C GLY A 750 0.37 -0.76 -2.03
N ASP A 751 -0.18 -0.12 -3.08
CA ASP A 751 -1.49 0.54 -3.04
C ASP A 751 -2.65 -0.45 -3.22
N PRO A 752 -3.66 -0.47 -2.33
CA PRO A 752 -4.73 -1.44 -2.35
C PRO A 752 -5.64 -1.34 -3.58
N THR A 753 -5.69 -0.20 -4.29
CA THR A 753 -6.45 -0.07 -5.53
C THR A 753 -6.02 -1.10 -6.58
N ASN A 754 -4.73 -1.41 -6.62
CA ASN A 754 -4.15 -2.39 -7.55
C ASN A 754 -4.44 -3.85 -7.18
N TYR A 755 -4.88 -4.12 -5.97
CA TYR A 755 -5.26 -5.44 -5.46
C TYR A 755 -6.78 -5.60 -5.34
N ALA A 756 -7.53 -4.49 -5.44
CA ALA A 756 -8.95 -4.42 -5.13
C ALA A 756 -9.81 -5.37 -5.96
N THR A 757 -9.60 -5.46 -7.27
CA THR A 757 -10.36 -6.36 -8.16
C THR A 757 -10.12 -7.82 -7.77
N ILE A 758 -8.85 -8.20 -7.55
CA ILE A 758 -8.51 -9.58 -7.13
C ILE A 758 -9.12 -9.88 -5.77
N LEU A 759 -9.05 -8.95 -4.82
CA LEU A 759 -9.65 -9.07 -3.50
C LEU A 759 -11.14 -9.36 -3.61
N GLY A 760 -11.88 -8.55 -4.38
CA GLY A 760 -13.33 -8.73 -4.56
C GLY A 760 -13.72 -10.02 -5.27
N GLU A 761 -12.87 -10.53 -6.19
CA GLU A 761 -13.10 -11.79 -6.91
C GLU A 761 -12.78 -13.05 -6.07
N THR A 762 -11.86 -12.94 -5.11
CA THR A 762 -11.31 -14.12 -4.41
C THR A 762 -11.69 -14.23 -2.95
N THR A 763 -12.16 -13.13 -2.34
CA THR A 763 -12.36 -13.05 -0.89
C THR A 763 -13.65 -12.30 -0.57
N PRO A 764 -14.55 -12.83 0.25
CA PRO A 764 -15.65 -12.06 0.82
C PRO A 764 -15.13 -10.92 1.70
N VAL A 765 -15.66 -9.70 1.49
CA VAL A 765 -15.17 -8.49 2.17
C VAL A 765 -16.30 -7.78 2.91
N HIS A 766 -16.10 -7.53 4.19
CA HIS A 766 -16.84 -6.57 4.98
C HIS A 766 -16.01 -5.31 5.16
N MET A 767 -16.48 -4.17 4.66
CA MET A 767 -15.78 -2.89 4.77
C MET A 767 -16.63 -1.88 5.56
N MET A 768 -15.98 -1.18 6.49
CA MET A 768 -16.58 -0.17 7.36
C MET A 768 -15.94 1.19 7.11
N THR A 769 -16.79 2.24 6.99
CA THR A 769 -16.35 3.61 6.70
C THR A 769 -17.17 4.62 7.49
N VAL A 770 -16.53 5.57 8.18
CA VAL A 770 -17.20 6.69 8.85
C VAL A 770 -17.36 7.84 7.85
N VAL A 771 -18.61 8.11 7.46
CA VAL A 771 -18.95 9.18 6.49
C VAL A 771 -19.49 10.44 7.15
N GLY A 772 -19.82 10.36 8.47
CA GLY A 772 -20.46 11.47 9.19
C GLY A 772 -21.92 11.68 8.76
N ASP A 773 -22.56 12.70 9.31
CA ASP A 773 -23.96 13.08 9.02
C ASP A 773 -24.09 14.46 8.36
N GLY A 774 -22.97 15.09 8.01
CA GLY A 774 -22.91 16.44 7.43
C GLY A 774 -22.93 17.56 8.48
N SER A 775 -22.95 17.25 9.77
CA SER A 775 -22.83 18.23 10.85
C SER A 775 -21.37 18.38 11.30
N GLU A 776 -21.07 19.53 11.96
CA GLU A 776 -19.76 19.74 12.59
C GLU A 776 -19.48 18.80 13.77
N ALA A 777 -20.51 18.19 14.33
CA ALA A 777 -20.39 17.25 15.45
C ALA A 777 -20.01 15.83 15.01
N ASN A 778 -20.38 15.46 13.79
CA ASN A 778 -20.15 14.14 13.22
C ASN A 778 -19.45 14.27 11.85
N LEU A 779 -18.16 14.55 11.89
CA LEU A 779 -17.34 14.68 10.69
C LEU A 779 -17.09 13.30 10.04
N PRO A 780 -16.86 13.25 8.73
CA PRO A 780 -16.32 12.07 8.09
C PRO A 780 -14.92 11.75 8.63
N ASP A 781 -14.41 10.55 8.32
CA ASP A 781 -13.04 10.15 8.65
C ASP A 781 -12.02 11.26 8.29
N GLN A 782 -11.25 11.68 9.30
CA GLN A 782 -10.29 12.79 9.18
C GLN A 782 -8.86 12.31 8.86
N VAL A 783 -8.64 11.00 8.84
CA VAL A 783 -7.32 10.40 8.58
C VAL A 783 -7.23 9.91 7.14
N ILE A 784 -8.13 9.03 6.73
CA ILE A 784 -8.25 8.58 5.34
C ILE A 784 -9.54 9.16 4.76
N PRO A 785 -9.48 10.11 3.81
CA PRO A 785 -10.66 10.70 3.22
C PRO A 785 -11.63 9.67 2.63
N VAL A 786 -12.91 9.89 2.86
CA VAL A 786 -13.99 9.07 2.27
C VAL A 786 -13.89 9.06 0.74
N SER A 787 -13.59 10.22 0.15
CA SER A 787 -13.28 10.41 -1.27
C SER A 787 -12.35 11.60 -1.44
N THR A 788 -11.66 11.67 -2.57
CA THR A 788 -10.75 12.77 -2.93
C THR A 788 -11.16 13.39 -4.26
N ALA A 789 -10.37 14.33 -4.74
CA ALA A 789 -10.54 14.91 -6.08
C ALA A 789 -10.32 13.89 -7.20
N LEU A 790 -9.57 12.79 -6.96
CA LEU A 790 -9.31 11.74 -7.95
C LEU A 790 -10.27 10.55 -7.79
N PRO A 791 -10.77 9.99 -8.91
CA PRO A 791 -11.82 8.97 -8.87
C PRO A 791 -11.40 7.61 -8.30
N LEU A 792 -10.09 7.33 -8.17
CA LEU A 792 -9.55 6.08 -7.63
C LEU A 792 -8.94 6.23 -6.23
N ALA A 793 -9.02 7.45 -5.63
CA ALA A 793 -8.39 7.72 -4.35
C ALA A 793 -9.41 7.97 -3.23
N GLY A 794 -9.23 7.31 -2.08
CA GLY A 794 -10.09 7.36 -0.91
C GLY A 794 -10.78 6.02 -0.61
N GLN A 795 -11.63 6.00 0.41
CA GLN A 795 -12.30 4.80 0.91
C GLN A 795 -13.41 4.31 -0.04
N LEU A 796 -14.34 5.18 -0.46
CA LEU A 796 -15.45 4.80 -1.35
C LEU A 796 -14.99 4.39 -2.74
N PRO A 797 -14.02 5.07 -3.39
CA PRO A 797 -13.43 4.58 -4.63
C PRO A 797 -12.83 3.17 -4.51
N LEU A 798 -12.14 2.89 -3.41
CA LEU A 798 -11.61 1.55 -3.14
C LEU A 798 -12.73 0.52 -3.01
N ALA A 799 -13.77 0.81 -2.20
CA ALA A 799 -14.93 -0.06 -2.05
C ALA A 799 -15.62 -0.36 -3.40
N GLN A 800 -15.75 0.65 -4.25
CA GLN A 800 -16.29 0.49 -5.60
C GLN A 800 -15.40 -0.41 -6.48
N THR A 801 -14.08 -0.27 -6.38
CA THR A 801 -13.12 -1.10 -7.16
C THR A 801 -13.12 -2.55 -6.69
N ILE A 802 -13.30 -2.80 -5.37
CA ILE A 802 -13.53 -4.15 -4.81
C ILE A 802 -14.87 -4.71 -5.30
N GLY A 803 -15.84 -3.88 -5.64
CA GLY A 803 -17.19 -4.30 -6.05
C GLY A 803 -18.18 -4.41 -4.90
N LEU A 804 -17.99 -3.66 -3.81
CA LEU A 804 -18.87 -3.70 -2.65
C LEU A 804 -20.14 -2.86 -2.85
N GLU A 805 -21.27 -3.41 -2.39
CA GLU A 805 -22.53 -2.68 -2.31
C GLU A 805 -22.79 -2.21 -0.88
N GLN A 806 -23.33 -0.99 -0.72
CA GLN A 806 -23.73 -0.49 0.58
C GLN A 806 -24.95 -1.25 1.13
N VAL A 807 -24.85 -1.65 2.40
CA VAL A 807 -25.97 -2.23 3.16
C VAL A 807 -26.26 -1.42 4.43
N THR A 808 -27.52 -1.32 4.80
CA THR A 808 -28.00 -0.55 5.97
C THR A 808 -28.82 -1.38 6.96
N THR A 809 -28.99 -2.67 6.69
CA THR A 809 -29.74 -3.63 7.51
C THR A 809 -29.07 -4.98 7.49
N THR A 810 -29.34 -5.80 8.50
CA THR A 810 -28.82 -7.17 8.60
C THR A 810 -28.96 -7.93 7.29
N GLN A 811 -27.85 -8.52 6.82
CA GLN A 811 -27.80 -9.43 5.69
C GLN A 811 -27.67 -10.88 6.17
N GLY A 812 -28.35 -11.79 5.50
CA GLY A 812 -28.31 -13.22 5.83
C GLY A 812 -29.16 -13.61 7.07
N PRO A 813 -28.91 -14.81 7.65
CA PRO A 813 -27.98 -15.81 7.13
C PRO A 813 -28.40 -16.36 5.76
N GLY A 814 -27.40 -16.48 4.87
CA GLY A 814 -27.56 -16.96 3.51
C GLY A 814 -26.79 -18.26 3.23
N THR A 815 -26.74 -18.67 1.96
CA THR A 815 -25.91 -19.77 1.46
C THR A 815 -24.65 -19.28 0.74
N ASP A 816 -24.67 -18.03 0.29
CA ASP A 816 -23.57 -17.39 -0.44
C ASP A 816 -22.85 -16.38 0.48
N PRO A 817 -21.53 -16.32 0.43
CA PRO A 817 -20.77 -15.34 1.20
C PRO A 817 -21.15 -13.89 0.82
N ILE A 818 -21.23 -13.03 1.83
CA ILE A 818 -21.60 -11.63 1.71
C ILE A 818 -20.34 -10.78 1.52
N SER A 819 -20.33 -9.91 0.49
CA SER A 819 -19.40 -8.79 0.39
C SER A 819 -20.20 -7.51 0.47
N ALA A 820 -19.86 -6.63 1.42
CA ALA A 820 -20.69 -5.45 1.71
C ALA A 820 -19.88 -4.28 2.30
N LEU A 821 -20.39 -3.08 2.06
CA LEU A 821 -19.91 -1.82 2.65
C LEU A 821 -20.95 -1.34 3.68
N VAL A 822 -20.52 -1.05 4.90
CA VAL A 822 -21.32 -0.37 5.91
C VAL A 822 -20.78 1.03 6.16
N LEU A 823 -21.65 2.02 6.04
CA LEU A 823 -21.32 3.43 6.26
C LEU A 823 -21.86 3.88 7.62
N PHE A 824 -21.03 4.57 8.40
CA PHE A 824 -21.41 5.08 9.72
C PHE A 824 -21.60 6.59 9.70
N ASN A 825 -22.71 7.06 10.26
CA ASN A 825 -23.09 8.48 10.29
C ASN A 825 -22.39 9.29 11.41
N SER A 826 -21.63 8.62 12.25
CA SER A 826 -20.89 9.19 13.38
C SER A 826 -19.73 8.26 13.75
N GLY A 827 -18.85 8.71 14.63
CA GLY A 827 -17.63 8.00 14.97
C GLY A 827 -16.39 8.78 14.57
N ALA A 828 -15.26 8.10 14.52
CA ALA A 828 -13.98 8.62 14.05
C ALA A 828 -13.18 7.50 13.39
N HIS A 829 -11.99 7.82 12.91
CA HIS A 829 -11.04 6.83 12.42
C HIS A 829 -10.73 5.79 13.51
N ALA A 830 -10.72 4.49 13.19
CA ALA A 830 -10.50 3.37 14.11
C ALA A 830 -11.56 3.25 15.23
N SER A 831 -12.81 3.59 14.96
CA SER A 831 -13.92 3.53 15.94
C SER A 831 -14.19 2.12 16.45
N SER A 832 -13.85 1.05 15.72
CA SER A 832 -14.00 -0.32 16.24
C SER A 832 -13.09 -0.60 17.44
N LEU A 833 -12.00 0.14 17.59
CA LEU A 833 -11.03 -0.01 18.68
C LEU A 833 -11.18 1.05 19.78
N ASN A 834 -11.84 2.19 19.49
CA ASN A 834 -11.90 3.32 20.41
C ASN A 834 -13.32 3.89 20.55
N PRO A 835 -13.97 3.70 21.72
CA PRO A 835 -15.34 4.18 21.97
C PRO A 835 -15.44 5.69 22.27
N ALA A 836 -14.33 6.42 22.32
CA ALA A 836 -14.30 7.80 22.82
C ALA A 836 -15.16 8.77 21.99
N SER A 837 -15.24 8.59 20.67
CA SER A 837 -16.05 9.44 19.80
C SER A 837 -17.54 9.06 19.85
N ASN A 838 -17.86 7.77 19.76
CA ASN A 838 -19.22 7.25 19.87
C ASN A 838 -19.20 5.75 20.23
N ALA A 839 -19.50 5.42 21.49
CA ALA A 839 -19.49 4.04 21.99
C ALA A 839 -20.57 3.13 21.31
N ALA A 840 -21.65 3.70 20.80
CA ALA A 840 -22.67 2.91 20.08
C ALA A 840 -22.10 2.45 18.71
N VAL A 841 -21.36 3.31 18.02
CA VAL A 841 -20.65 2.96 16.78
C VAL A 841 -19.62 1.86 17.02
N THR A 842 -18.78 2.00 18.07
CA THR A 842 -17.80 0.96 18.44
C THR A 842 -18.48 -0.37 18.70
N THR A 843 -19.57 -0.35 19.46
CA THR A 843 -20.34 -1.56 19.78
C THR A 843 -20.92 -2.21 18.52
N GLU A 844 -21.46 -1.41 17.61
CA GLU A 844 -22.04 -1.93 16.37
C GLU A 844 -20.96 -2.49 15.44
N MET A 845 -19.89 -1.75 15.19
CA MET A 845 -18.75 -2.23 14.37
C MET A 845 -18.21 -3.57 14.91
N GLN A 846 -17.97 -3.67 16.22
CA GLN A 846 -17.46 -4.90 16.83
C GLN A 846 -18.43 -6.09 16.68
N LYS A 847 -19.73 -5.85 16.77
CA LYS A 847 -20.75 -6.90 16.56
C LYS A 847 -20.82 -7.33 15.10
N GLU A 848 -20.73 -6.38 14.16
CA GLU A 848 -20.69 -6.67 12.74
C GLU A 848 -19.47 -7.55 12.42
N VAL A 849 -18.26 -7.15 12.86
CA VAL A 849 -17.03 -7.93 12.68
C VAL A 849 -17.18 -9.34 13.26
N ALA A 850 -17.58 -9.45 14.52
CA ALA A 850 -17.68 -10.75 15.18
C ALA A 850 -18.74 -11.67 14.54
N GLY A 851 -19.90 -11.14 14.19
CA GLY A 851 -20.97 -11.90 13.54
C GLY A 851 -20.60 -12.32 12.12
N TYR A 852 -19.97 -11.43 11.36
CA TYR A 852 -19.50 -11.72 10.01
C TYR A 852 -18.44 -12.82 9.99
N LEU A 853 -17.41 -12.70 10.85
CA LEU A 853 -16.33 -13.68 10.94
C LEU A 853 -16.80 -15.02 11.52
N ALA A 854 -17.69 -15.03 12.51
CA ALA A 854 -18.22 -16.26 13.12
C ALA A 854 -19.09 -17.06 12.16
N SER A 855 -19.76 -16.40 11.22
CA SER A 855 -20.65 -17.01 10.23
C SER A 855 -19.97 -17.46 8.95
N ASP A 856 -18.65 -17.33 8.83
CA ASP A 856 -17.90 -17.55 7.58
C ASP A 856 -18.45 -16.69 6.42
N ALA A 857 -18.69 -15.40 6.73
CA ALA A 857 -19.31 -14.40 5.83
C ALA A 857 -20.75 -14.69 5.38
N LEU A 858 -21.44 -15.66 5.97
CA LEU A 858 -22.83 -15.99 5.59
C LEU A 858 -23.88 -15.09 6.23
N ALA A 859 -23.48 -14.28 7.21
CA ALA A 859 -24.34 -13.29 7.87
C ALA A 859 -23.54 -12.04 8.23
N LEU A 860 -24.14 -10.88 8.03
CA LEU A 860 -23.64 -9.59 8.51
C LEU A 860 -24.75 -8.95 9.36
N PRO A 861 -24.64 -9.02 10.70
CA PRO A 861 -25.64 -8.44 11.58
C PRO A 861 -25.48 -6.92 11.64
N ILE A 862 -26.54 -6.17 11.42
CA ILE A 862 -26.62 -4.73 11.68
C ILE A 862 -27.74 -4.57 12.72
N SER A 863 -27.34 -4.33 13.97
CA SER A 863 -28.25 -4.33 15.12
C SER A 863 -28.73 -2.92 15.52
N ASP A 864 -27.88 -1.92 15.32
CA ASP A 864 -28.20 -0.51 15.59
C ASP A 864 -28.17 0.34 14.30
N VAL A 865 -29.28 0.33 13.59
CA VAL A 865 -29.41 1.12 12.35
C VAL A 865 -29.36 2.64 12.59
N THR A 866 -29.38 3.13 13.83
CA THR A 866 -29.36 4.56 14.13
C THR A 866 -27.97 5.17 13.95
N VAL A 867 -26.92 4.34 14.00
CA VAL A 867 -25.54 4.75 13.78
C VAL A 867 -25.08 4.50 12.32
N VAL A 868 -25.88 3.82 11.51
CA VAL A 868 -25.60 3.53 10.11
C VAL A 868 -26.11 4.64 9.21
N ALA A 869 -25.32 5.07 8.24
CA ALA A 869 -25.70 6.06 7.25
C ALA A 869 -26.55 5.43 6.14
N ASN A 870 -27.60 6.16 5.68
CA ASN A 870 -28.53 5.72 4.63
C ASN A 870 -28.08 6.16 3.24
#